data_58ec1d3f73fda3a6314a544a12702fc0
#
_entry.id   58ec1d3f73fda3a6314a544a12702fc0
#
_cell.length_a   1.000
_cell.length_b   1.000
_cell.length_c   1.000
_cell.angle_alpha   90.00
_cell.angle_beta   90.00
_cell.angle_gamma   90.00
#
_symmetry.space_group_name_H-M   'P 1'
#
loop_
_entity.id
_entity.type
_entity.pdbx_description
1 polymer ?
#
loop_
_entity_poly.entity_id
_entity_poly.type
_entity_poly.pdbx_seq_one_letter_code
_entity_poly.pdbx_strand_id
1 'polypeptide(L)'
;MRLSYSRAWVGCCAVALAVIAGAAVLSSATKKTAFTPRDKAYYADQNTINFVRPGLKITIVSAKIAADGTLSVDYKLTDQDGLGLDRLGVTTPGAISPSFLVAYIPTGQTQFVSYVTRQRTSTDGKITVTQATGDTGGVQTQVADGEYLYTYATKLPKTYDPAATHRVGMYGSRNLTEFDLGTNYASAVFDWVPAGGKPTPREVIKTVSCDKCHDQLSFHGGSRRGLELCIMCHQPQTSEASAGQTVDMKVMAHKIHMGSQLPSVVAGGKYAIGSTDWSTVVLPSDPRRCAECHESTTGAAQANAWYTNPSRAACGACHDNVNFATGLNHVNLPQVDDNGCASCHIPKGELELDASIQGAHILPQESATAPGIVINLVKVDNGAAGKLPTITFTLKDKAGKPIDPATLVTSPNKISFVLVGPTTDYGNTTFAGVTTPGYVSEAAAALSKCGQDGTCTYTMTHAIPAGAKGSFAIGVEARRALVVLPGTVKQVSTQYGVDNKVIYFSVDGSPVVKRRAVVDTAKCNQCHVRLSLHGENRNQTEYCVFCHNPSNTSGTVSGINFAVMVHSIHFGDNLATAGTTYKIGTADFSDVRYPAFSNTGRPGDTTNCQMCHLPGTEAVFPIGMNPVKAPNLLMDPAPATTAACAACHTTRSNMAHMAAQTDPKFGESCDVCHDVNGQFSVIKEHAGK
;
A
#
# COMPACT_ATOMS: atom_id res chain seq x y z
N MET A 1 51.48 -35.66 -59.24
CA MET A 1 51.12 -34.63 -58.29
C MET A 1 49.71 -34.93 -57.77
N ARG A 2 49.55 -35.53 -56.61
CA ARG A 2 48.26 -35.88 -56.00
C ARG A 2 48.07 -34.90 -54.81
N LEU A 3 47.05 -34.07 -54.90
CA LEU A 3 46.66 -33.13 -53.91
C LEU A 3 46.01 -33.84 -52.70
N SER A 4 46.60 -33.70 -51.54
CA SER A 4 46.06 -34.16 -50.26
C SER A 4 45.30 -33.00 -49.57
N TYR A 5 44.04 -32.79 -49.97
CA TYR A 5 43.16 -31.80 -49.32
C TYR A 5 41.82 -32.49 -48.97
N SER A 6 41.78 -33.38 -47.96
CA SER A 6 40.52 -33.92 -47.51
C SER A 6 40.41 -34.28 -46.02
N ARG A 7 41.43 -34.10 -45.20
CA ARG A 7 41.34 -34.46 -43.77
C ARG A 7 41.18 -33.30 -42.80
N ALA A 8 41.54 -32.08 -43.21
CA ALA A 8 41.38 -30.88 -42.36
C ALA A 8 39.96 -30.33 -42.34
N TRP A 9 39.18 -30.46 -43.43
CA TRP A 9 37.82 -29.94 -43.51
C TRP A 9 36.78 -30.80 -42.78
N VAL A 10 36.98 -32.09 -42.69
CA VAL A 10 36.08 -33.01 -41.97
C VAL A 10 36.21 -32.81 -40.45
N GLY A 11 37.43 -32.50 -39.96
CA GLY A 11 37.62 -32.22 -38.54
C GLY A 11 37.01 -30.89 -38.09
N CYS A 12 37.06 -29.83 -38.91
CA CYS A 12 36.44 -28.55 -38.59
C CYS A 12 34.92 -28.58 -38.63
N CYS A 13 34.32 -29.36 -39.58
CA CYS A 13 32.87 -29.49 -39.63
C CYS A 13 32.33 -30.34 -38.49
N ALA A 14 33.04 -31.36 -38.01
CA ALA A 14 32.64 -32.17 -36.88
C ALA A 14 32.73 -31.39 -35.55
N VAL A 15 33.73 -30.56 -35.37
CA VAL A 15 33.86 -29.69 -34.18
C VAL A 15 32.82 -28.57 -34.22
N ALA A 16 32.54 -27.97 -35.39
CA ALA A 16 31.50 -26.96 -35.53
C ALA A 16 30.09 -27.55 -35.28
N LEU A 17 29.81 -28.77 -35.73
CA LEU A 17 28.55 -29.47 -35.45
C LEU A 17 28.42 -29.88 -33.98
N ALA A 18 29.50 -30.26 -33.30
CA ALA A 18 29.48 -30.57 -31.87
C ALA A 18 29.30 -29.30 -31.00
N VAL A 19 29.87 -28.15 -31.41
CA VAL A 19 29.68 -26.87 -30.72
C VAL A 19 28.27 -26.33 -30.97
N ILE A 20 27.71 -26.50 -32.16
CA ILE A 20 26.32 -26.11 -32.46
C ILE A 20 25.33 -27.03 -31.72
N ALA A 21 25.57 -28.33 -31.64
CA ALA A 21 24.78 -29.25 -30.84
C ALA A 21 24.91 -29.02 -29.35
N GLY A 22 26.11 -28.71 -28.85
CA GLY A 22 26.33 -28.29 -27.44
C GLY A 22 25.70 -26.94 -27.08
N ALA A 23 25.72 -25.98 -28.02
CA ALA A 23 25.03 -24.71 -27.83
C ALA A 23 23.50 -24.82 -27.91
N ALA A 24 22.98 -25.76 -28.71
CA ALA A 24 21.55 -26.06 -28.77
C ALA A 24 21.03 -26.79 -27.53
N VAL A 25 21.86 -27.53 -26.82
CA VAL A 25 21.49 -28.18 -25.55
C VAL A 25 21.64 -27.21 -24.35
N LEU A 26 22.44 -26.12 -24.46
CA LEU A 26 22.60 -25.10 -23.44
C LEU A 26 21.63 -23.90 -23.58
N SER A 27 20.89 -23.80 -24.67
CA SER A 27 19.78 -22.88 -24.81
C SER A 27 18.43 -23.62 -24.64
N SER A 28 18.27 -24.38 -23.57
CA SER A 28 16.95 -24.46 -22.97
C SER A 28 16.71 -23.07 -22.40
N ALA A 29 16.08 -22.22 -23.18
CA ALA A 29 15.49 -21.00 -22.65
C ALA A 29 14.74 -21.44 -21.39
N THR A 30 15.23 -21.03 -20.23
CA THR A 30 14.51 -21.17 -18.97
C THR A 30 13.16 -20.57 -19.25
N LYS A 31 12.14 -21.41 -19.39
CA LYS A 31 10.75 -20.98 -19.58
C LYS A 31 10.52 -20.06 -18.39
N LYS A 32 10.34 -18.77 -18.65
CA LYS A 32 10.14 -17.79 -17.60
C LYS A 32 8.99 -18.34 -16.78
N THR A 33 9.22 -18.73 -15.54
CA THR A 33 8.17 -19.33 -14.71
C THR A 33 7.03 -18.32 -14.63
N ALA A 34 5.81 -18.78 -14.82
CA ALA A 34 4.62 -17.93 -14.70
C ALA A 34 4.41 -17.46 -13.25
N PHE A 35 5.24 -17.93 -12.32
CA PHE A 35 5.20 -17.64 -10.89
C PHE A 35 6.30 -16.67 -10.47
N THR A 36 5.98 -15.84 -9.50
CA THR A 36 6.87 -14.86 -8.88
C THR A 36 7.45 -15.43 -7.57
N PRO A 37 8.52 -14.86 -7.00
CA PRO A 37 9.01 -15.26 -5.69
C PRO A 37 7.98 -15.16 -4.54
N ARG A 38 6.86 -14.50 -4.75
CA ARG A 38 5.74 -14.44 -3.79
C ARG A 38 4.82 -15.65 -3.85
N ASP A 39 4.93 -16.46 -4.90
CA ASP A 39 4.12 -17.65 -5.09
C ASP A 39 4.85 -18.88 -4.55
N LYS A 40 4.20 -19.69 -3.74
CA LYS A 40 4.78 -20.99 -3.29
C LYS A 40 5.20 -21.87 -4.47
N ALA A 41 4.44 -21.81 -5.56
CA ALA A 41 4.73 -22.54 -6.79
C ALA A 41 6.09 -22.18 -7.42
N TYR A 42 6.62 -20.97 -7.16
CA TYR A 42 7.95 -20.57 -7.63
C TYR A 42 9.08 -21.47 -7.06
N TYR A 43 8.87 -21.98 -5.84
CA TYR A 43 9.85 -22.80 -5.09
C TYR A 43 9.58 -24.31 -5.21
N ALA A 44 8.48 -24.72 -5.82
CA ALA A 44 8.14 -26.11 -5.99
C ALA A 44 8.98 -26.75 -7.11
N ASP A 45 9.21 -28.05 -7.00
CA ASP A 45 9.89 -28.79 -8.07
C ASP A 45 9.04 -28.87 -9.36
N GLN A 46 9.72 -28.98 -10.50
CA GLN A 46 9.06 -28.93 -11.80
C GLN A 46 8.08 -30.08 -12.03
N ASN A 47 8.29 -31.26 -11.41
CA ASN A 47 7.37 -32.38 -11.55
C ASN A 47 6.07 -32.10 -10.81
N THR A 48 6.16 -31.52 -9.60
CA THR A 48 4.99 -31.04 -8.86
C THR A 48 4.24 -29.99 -9.67
N ILE A 49 4.93 -29.00 -10.25
CA ILE A 49 4.32 -27.96 -11.10
C ILE A 49 3.61 -28.58 -12.30
N ASN A 50 4.27 -29.52 -13.01
CA ASN A 50 3.70 -30.18 -14.18
C ASN A 50 2.48 -31.02 -13.85
N PHE A 51 2.51 -31.70 -12.70
CA PHE A 51 1.41 -32.58 -12.26
C PHE A 51 0.24 -31.76 -11.74
N VAL A 52 0.48 -30.79 -10.84
CA VAL A 52 -0.58 -30.02 -10.18
C VAL A 52 -1.12 -28.93 -11.08
N ARG A 53 -0.27 -28.31 -11.91
CA ARG A 53 -0.61 -27.17 -12.76
C ARG A 53 -1.21 -26.03 -11.91
N PRO A 54 -0.42 -25.41 -11.00
CA PRO A 54 -0.92 -24.43 -10.04
C PRO A 54 -1.56 -23.20 -10.69
N GLY A 55 -2.34 -22.49 -9.90
CA GLY A 55 -3.09 -21.31 -10.34
C GLY A 55 -4.57 -21.61 -10.52
N LEU A 56 -5.32 -20.54 -10.64
CA LEU A 56 -6.74 -20.52 -11.00
C LEU A 56 -7.05 -19.19 -11.68
N LYS A 57 -7.52 -19.26 -12.91
CA LYS A 57 -8.11 -18.13 -13.64
C LYS A 57 -9.53 -18.48 -14.02
N ILE A 58 -10.45 -17.54 -13.85
CA ILE A 58 -11.84 -17.62 -14.29
C ILE A 58 -12.01 -16.60 -15.42
N THR A 59 -12.51 -17.07 -16.56
CA THR A 59 -12.88 -16.21 -17.69
C THR A 59 -14.33 -16.45 -18.06
N ILE A 60 -15.17 -15.44 -17.99
CA ILE A 60 -16.56 -15.52 -18.45
C ILE A 60 -16.54 -15.21 -19.95
N VAL A 61 -17.01 -16.15 -20.75
CA VAL A 61 -16.98 -16.07 -22.22
C VAL A 61 -18.25 -15.38 -22.73
N SER A 62 -19.41 -15.78 -22.21
CA SER A 62 -20.68 -15.19 -22.61
C SER A 62 -21.77 -15.40 -21.55
N ALA A 63 -22.81 -14.57 -21.63
CA ALA A 63 -24.03 -14.72 -20.84
C ALA A 63 -25.25 -14.55 -21.75
N LYS A 64 -26.25 -15.42 -21.61
CA LYS A 64 -27.48 -15.41 -22.43
C LYS A 64 -28.69 -15.63 -21.57
N ILE A 65 -29.74 -14.84 -21.82
CA ILE A 65 -31.05 -14.98 -21.17
C ILE A 65 -32.03 -15.54 -22.20
N ALA A 66 -32.60 -16.71 -21.90
CA ALA A 66 -33.63 -17.33 -22.71
C ALA A 66 -35.01 -16.63 -22.55
N ALA A 67 -35.93 -16.86 -23.47
CA ALA A 67 -37.26 -16.26 -23.45
C ALA A 67 -38.07 -16.55 -22.17
N ASP A 68 -37.78 -17.66 -21.49
CA ASP A 68 -38.41 -18.03 -20.22
C ASP A 68 -37.73 -17.42 -18.97
N GLY A 69 -36.72 -16.58 -19.16
CA GLY A 69 -35.94 -15.95 -18.10
C GLY A 69 -34.74 -16.78 -17.60
N THR A 70 -34.51 -17.95 -18.17
CA THR A 70 -33.35 -18.78 -17.79
C THR A 70 -32.06 -18.12 -18.25
N LEU A 71 -31.11 -17.84 -17.32
CA LEU A 71 -29.79 -17.34 -17.61
C LEU A 71 -28.83 -18.51 -17.73
N SER A 72 -27.97 -18.47 -18.76
CA SER A 72 -26.84 -19.37 -18.94
C SER A 72 -25.56 -18.58 -19.11
N VAL A 73 -24.47 -19.08 -18.55
CA VAL A 73 -23.14 -18.47 -18.56
C VAL A 73 -22.11 -19.49 -19.04
N ASP A 74 -21.42 -19.16 -20.12
CA ASP A 74 -20.28 -19.91 -20.61
C ASP A 74 -19.00 -19.35 -19.98
N TYR A 75 -18.17 -20.21 -19.40
CA TYR A 75 -16.96 -19.78 -18.69
C TYR A 75 -15.83 -20.81 -18.78
N LYS A 76 -14.62 -20.33 -18.58
CA LYS A 76 -13.38 -21.16 -18.56
C LYS A 76 -12.71 -21.10 -17.19
N LEU A 77 -12.20 -22.26 -16.78
CA LEU A 77 -11.30 -22.45 -15.66
C LEU A 77 -9.95 -22.86 -16.21
N THR A 78 -8.91 -22.07 -15.96
CA THR A 78 -7.56 -22.37 -16.43
C THR A 78 -6.54 -22.20 -15.31
N ASP A 79 -5.40 -22.88 -15.47
CA ASP A 79 -4.22 -22.68 -14.64
C ASP A 79 -3.50 -21.36 -15.00
N GLN A 80 -2.33 -21.12 -14.42
CA GLN A 80 -1.55 -19.92 -14.67
C GLN A 80 -1.05 -19.82 -16.11
N ASP A 81 -0.82 -20.95 -16.77
CA ASP A 81 -0.38 -21.02 -18.17
C ASP A 81 -1.53 -20.98 -19.19
N GLY A 82 -2.78 -20.94 -18.72
CA GLY A 82 -3.98 -20.87 -19.57
C GLY A 82 -4.50 -22.22 -20.03
N LEU A 83 -4.00 -23.32 -19.48
CA LEU A 83 -4.49 -24.69 -19.81
C LEU A 83 -5.74 -25.01 -19.00
N GLY A 84 -6.70 -25.71 -19.62
CA GLY A 84 -7.99 -26.07 -19.02
C GLY A 84 -7.84 -26.85 -17.71
N LEU A 85 -8.66 -26.53 -16.71
CA LEU A 85 -8.71 -27.21 -15.42
C LEU A 85 -9.99 -28.02 -15.28
N ASP A 86 -9.86 -29.22 -14.71
CA ASP A 86 -11.01 -30.05 -14.32
C ASP A 86 -11.64 -29.48 -13.03
N ARG A 87 -12.87 -29.06 -13.13
CA ARG A 87 -13.63 -28.53 -12.00
C ARG A 87 -13.81 -29.53 -10.85
N LEU A 88 -13.88 -30.83 -11.17
CA LEU A 88 -14.12 -31.87 -10.17
C LEU A 88 -12.82 -32.32 -9.47
N GLY A 89 -11.65 -31.92 -10.00
CA GLY A 89 -10.36 -32.29 -9.42
C GLY A 89 -9.93 -33.74 -9.73
N VAL A 90 -10.52 -34.39 -10.75
CA VAL A 90 -10.23 -35.79 -11.10
C VAL A 90 -9.02 -35.87 -12.00
N THR A 91 -8.96 -35.04 -13.05
CA THR A 91 -7.85 -35.03 -14.02
C THR A 91 -6.80 -33.98 -13.71
N THR A 92 -7.15 -32.92 -12.99
CA THR A 92 -6.23 -31.90 -12.46
C THR A 92 -6.48 -31.74 -10.96
N PRO A 93 -5.48 -31.89 -10.09
CA PRO A 93 -5.65 -31.82 -8.64
C PRO A 93 -6.32 -30.53 -8.17
N GLY A 94 -7.11 -30.63 -7.10
CA GLY A 94 -7.80 -29.49 -6.47
C GLY A 94 -9.14 -29.16 -7.14
N ALA A 95 -10.24 -29.67 -6.57
CA ALA A 95 -11.58 -29.34 -7.03
C ALA A 95 -11.88 -27.85 -6.93
N ILE A 96 -12.67 -27.33 -7.87
CA ILE A 96 -13.06 -25.91 -7.96
C ILE A 96 -14.57 -25.81 -7.85
N SER A 97 -15.03 -25.02 -6.87
CA SER A 97 -16.47 -24.73 -6.66
C SER A 97 -16.74 -23.26 -6.96
N PRO A 98 -17.07 -22.89 -8.21
CA PRO A 98 -17.38 -21.52 -8.56
C PRO A 98 -18.77 -21.14 -8.05
N SER A 99 -18.90 -19.87 -7.65
CA SER A 99 -20.16 -19.20 -7.29
C SER A 99 -20.52 -18.18 -8.35
N PHE A 100 -21.83 -17.97 -8.57
CA PHE A 100 -22.35 -17.16 -9.65
C PHE A 100 -23.27 -16.06 -9.11
N LEU A 101 -23.02 -14.82 -9.52
CA LEU A 101 -23.80 -13.64 -9.20
C LEU A 101 -24.40 -13.07 -10.49
N VAL A 102 -25.57 -12.44 -10.40
CA VAL A 102 -26.14 -11.68 -11.50
C VAL A 102 -26.84 -10.42 -11.00
N ALA A 103 -26.54 -9.29 -11.65
CA ALA A 103 -27.11 -7.99 -11.33
C ALA A 103 -27.26 -7.14 -12.60
N TYR A 104 -28.02 -6.05 -12.52
CA TYR A 104 -28.20 -5.09 -13.59
C TYR A 104 -28.22 -3.67 -13.04
N ILE A 105 -28.02 -2.68 -13.90
CA ILE A 105 -28.18 -1.26 -13.57
C ILE A 105 -29.54 -0.82 -14.15
N PRO A 106 -30.57 -0.54 -13.33
CA PRO A 106 -31.86 -0.09 -13.84
C PRO A 106 -31.72 1.21 -14.64
N THR A 107 -32.56 1.36 -15.67
CA THR A 107 -32.59 2.60 -16.47
C THR A 107 -32.78 3.82 -15.57
N GLY A 108 -31.93 4.84 -15.80
CA GLY A 108 -31.91 6.06 -14.98
C GLY A 108 -31.16 5.93 -13.64
N GLN A 109 -30.62 4.77 -13.31
CA GLN A 109 -29.78 4.55 -12.11
C GLN A 109 -28.32 4.36 -12.47
N THR A 110 -27.44 4.40 -11.45
CA THR A 110 -25.98 4.28 -11.61
C THR A 110 -25.38 3.15 -10.78
N GLN A 111 -26.18 2.42 -10.02
CA GLN A 111 -25.73 1.32 -9.16
C GLN A 111 -26.44 0.02 -9.54
N PHE A 112 -25.75 -1.09 -9.31
CA PHE A 112 -26.30 -2.41 -9.56
C PHE A 112 -27.46 -2.75 -8.60
N VAL A 113 -28.39 -3.55 -9.09
CA VAL A 113 -29.44 -4.23 -8.34
C VAL A 113 -29.34 -5.72 -8.62
N SER A 114 -29.25 -6.56 -7.59
CA SER A 114 -29.13 -8.01 -7.73
C SER A 114 -30.46 -8.65 -8.07
N TYR A 115 -30.48 -9.59 -9.00
CA TYR A 115 -31.64 -10.44 -9.26
C TYR A 115 -31.82 -11.54 -8.19
N VAL A 116 -30.73 -11.95 -7.56
CA VAL A 116 -30.75 -13.04 -6.57
C VAL A 116 -30.53 -12.44 -5.18
N THR A 117 -31.53 -12.59 -4.33
CA THR A 117 -31.50 -12.06 -2.96
C THR A 117 -31.95 -13.12 -1.95
N ARG A 118 -31.59 -12.90 -0.69
CA ARG A 118 -32.07 -13.71 0.44
C ARG A 118 -32.46 -12.82 1.61
N GLN A 119 -33.39 -13.31 2.42
CA GLN A 119 -33.66 -12.69 3.71
C GLN A 119 -32.66 -13.18 4.77
N ARG A 120 -32.25 -12.27 5.62
CA ARG A 120 -31.39 -12.55 6.78
C ARG A 120 -31.98 -11.87 7.99
N THR A 121 -32.17 -12.64 9.06
CA THR A 121 -32.70 -12.15 10.34
C THR A 121 -31.57 -12.13 11.38
N SER A 122 -31.54 -11.10 12.21
CA SER A 122 -30.62 -10.99 13.35
C SER A 122 -30.78 -12.17 14.31
N THR A 123 -29.77 -12.44 15.13
CA THR A 123 -29.76 -13.55 16.10
C THR A 123 -30.88 -13.40 17.14
N ASP A 124 -31.27 -12.15 17.47
CA ASP A 124 -32.36 -11.83 18.40
C ASP A 124 -33.76 -11.74 17.75
N GLY A 125 -33.82 -12.00 16.43
CA GLY A 125 -35.06 -12.02 15.66
C GLY A 125 -35.67 -10.64 15.35
N LYS A 126 -35.07 -9.54 15.73
CA LYS A 126 -35.66 -8.19 15.64
C LYS A 126 -35.45 -7.51 14.30
N ILE A 127 -34.36 -7.80 13.61
CA ILE A 127 -34.00 -7.16 12.35
C ILE A 127 -34.02 -8.21 11.25
N THR A 128 -34.79 -7.96 10.20
CA THR A 128 -34.76 -8.76 8.97
C THR A 128 -34.38 -7.85 7.81
N VAL A 129 -33.35 -8.23 7.07
CA VAL A 129 -32.79 -7.47 5.94
C VAL A 129 -32.72 -8.32 4.69
N THR A 130 -32.77 -7.66 3.54
CA THR A 130 -32.50 -8.28 2.25
C THR A 130 -31.04 -8.18 1.92
N GLN A 131 -30.46 -9.28 1.47
CA GLN A 131 -29.07 -9.33 1.02
C GLN A 131 -28.98 -9.89 -0.39
N ALA A 132 -28.16 -9.29 -1.23
CA ALA A 132 -27.75 -9.89 -2.49
C ALA A 132 -26.96 -11.18 -2.22
N THR A 133 -27.15 -12.20 -3.04
CA THR A 133 -26.49 -13.50 -2.90
C THR A 133 -26.20 -14.11 -4.26
N GLY A 134 -25.40 -15.18 -4.29
CA GLY A 134 -25.19 -16.01 -5.47
C GLY A 134 -26.38 -16.92 -5.74
N ASP A 135 -26.52 -17.36 -6.97
CA ASP A 135 -27.44 -18.40 -7.36
C ASP A 135 -27.05 -19.74 -6.72
N THR A 136 -28.02 -20.52 -6.32
CA THR A 136 -27.85 -21.86 -5.75
C THR A 136 -28.70 -22.88 -6.46
N GLY A 137 -28.19 -24.08 -6.68
CA GLY A 137 -28.94 -25.17 -7.32
C GLY A 137 -28.93 -25.16 -8.84
N GLY A 138 -28.19 -24.27 -9.48
CA GLY A 138 -27.96 -24.29 -10.92
C GLY A 138 -27.15 -25.48 -11.38
N VAL A 139 -27.20 -25.77 -12.68
CA VAL A 139 -26.55 -26.92 -13.30
C VAL A 139 -25.29 -26.50 -14.02
N GLN A 140 -24.21 -27.25 -13.80
CA GLN A 140 -22.92 -27.06 -14.51
C GLN A 140 -22.69 -28.22 -15.45
N THR A 141 -22.43 -27.92 -16.73
CA THR A 141 -22.14 -28.90 -17.78
C THR A 141 -20.78 -28.58 -18.39
N GLN A 142 -19.90 -29.55 -18.46
CA GLN A 142 -18.62 -29.40 -19.19
C GLN A 142 -18.91 -29.45 -20.70
N VAL A 143 -18.42 -28.46 -21.43
CA VAL A 143 -18.61 -28.32 -22.90
C VAL A 143 -17.31 -28.56 -23.68
N ALA A 144 -16.17 -28.29 -23.04
CA ALA A 144 -14.86 -28.59 -23.56
C ALA A 144 -13.84 -28.73 -22.40
N ASP A 145 -12.56 -29.00 -22.69
CA ASP A 145 -11.52 -29.03 -21.67
C ASP A 145 -11.38 -27.65 -21.00
N GLY A 146 -11.60 -27.64 -19.68
CA GLY A 146 -11.61 -26.40 -18.89
C GLY A 146 -12.75 -25.43 -19.20
N GLU A 147 -13.70 -25.78 -20.06
CA GLU A 147 -14.84 -24.92 -20.46
C GLU A 147 -16.17 -25.52 -20.02
N TYR A 148 -17.02 -24.69 -19.42
CA TYR A 148 -18.23 -25.10 -18.73
C TYR A 148 -19.37 -24.15 -19.01
N LEU A 149 -20.59 -24.70 -19.09
CA LEU A 149 -21.84 -23.93 -19.12
C LEU A 149 -22.52 -24.03 -17.75
N TYR A 150 -22.83 -22.89 -17.16
CA TYR A 150 -23.68 -22.80 -15.95
C TYR A 150 -25.06 -22.33 -16.32
N THR A 151 -26.08 -23.12 -16.01
CA THR A 151 -27.50 -22.74 -16.13
C THR A 151 -28.03 -22.40 -14.75
N TYR A 152 -28.47 -21.17 -14.56
CA TYR A 152 -28.99 -20.69 -13.26
C TYR A 152 -30.26 -21.41 -12.90
N ALA A 153 -30.45 -21.72 -11.60
CA ALA A 153 -31.72 -22.19 -11.04
C ALA A 153 -32.72 -21.04 -10.94
N THR A 154 -32.22 -19.86 -10.54
CA THR A 154 -33.05 -18.65 -10.44
C THR A 154 -33.34 -18.09 -11.84
N LYS A 155 -34.63 -18.01 -12.20
CA LYS A 155 -35.02 -17.33 -13.44
C LYS A 155 -35.16 -15.84 -13.22
N LEU A 156 -34.66 -15.05 -14.19
CA LEU A 156 -34.91 -13.62 -14.22
C LEU A 156 -36.41 -13.31 -14.46
N PRO A 157 -36.92 -12.21 -13.90
CA PRO A 157 -38.28 -11.77 -14.19
C PRO A 157 -38.51 -11.60 -15.70
N LYS A 158 -39.66 -12.00 -16.20
CA LYS A 158 -39.99 -11.78 -17.63
C LYS A 158 -40.04 -10.29 -18.00
N THR A 159 -40.13 -9.41 -17.01
CA THR A 159 -40.13 -7.94 -17.15
C THR A 159 -38.76 -7.35 -16.98
N TYR A 160 -37.67 -8.16 -17.04
CA TYR A 160 -36.31 -7.59 -17.00
C TYR A 160 -36.09 -6.63 -18.18
N ASP A 161 -35.32 -5.59 -17.96
CA ASP A 161 -35.02 -4.61 -18.99
C ASP A 161 -33.85 -5.10 -19.88
N PRO A 162 -34.12 -5.58 -21.12
CA PRO A 162 -33.08 -6.10 -22.00
C PRO A 162 -32.12 -5.02 -22.52
N ALA A 163 -32.46 -3.74 -22.40
CA ALA A 163 -31.61 -2.62 -22.80
C ALA A 163 -30.67 -2.16 -21.68
N ALA A 164 -30.89 -2.60 -20.46
CA ALA A 164 -30.05 -2.27 -19.32
C ALA A 164 -28.71 -3.00 -19.38
N THR A 165 -27.68 -2.39 -18.77
CA THR A 165 -26.41 -3.07 -18.52
C THR A 165 -26.59 -4.14 -17.46
N HIS A 166 -26.29 -5.37 -17.81
CA HIS A 166 -26.25 -6.52 -16.90
C HIS A 166 -24.81 -6.90 -16.58
N ARG A 167 -24.59 -7.52 -15.44
CA ARG A 167 -23.30 -8.09 -15.02
C ARG A 167 -23.47 -9.47 -14.44
N VAL A 168 -22.69 -10.44 -14.94
CA VAL A 168 -22.42 -11.69 -14.25
C VAL A 168 -21.11 -11.54 -13.49
N GLY A 169 -21.08 -12.01 -12.26
CA GLY A 169 -19.88 -12.15 -11.46
C GLY A 169 -19.64 -13.59 -11.07
N MET A 170 -18.39 -13.98 -11.09
CA MET A 170 -17.94 -15.31 -10.64
C MET A 170 -16.81 -15.17 -9.65
N TYR A 171 -16.75 -16.07 -8.68
CA TYR A 171 -15.61 -16.25 -7.80
C TYR A 171 -15.49 -17.71 -7.41
N GLY A 172 -14.27 -18.14 -7.11
CA GLY A 172 -14.01 -19.52 -6.71
C GLY A 172 -12.62 -19.70 -6.12
N SER A 173 -12.37 -20.88 -5.59
CA SER A 173 -11.10 -21.28 -5.02
C SER A 173 -10.70 -22.68 -5.46
N ARG A 174 -9.40 -22.91 -5.50
CA ARG A 174 -8.76 -24.20 -5.74
C ARG A 174 -7.78 -24.46 -4.62
N ASN A 175 -8.07 -25.45 -3.78
CA ASN A 175 -7.20 -25.81 -2.64
C ASN A 175 -6.12 -26.80 -3.11
N LEU A 176 -4.86 -26.40 -2.94
CA LEU A 176 -3.67 -27.18 -3.29
C LEU A 176 -2.73 -27.34 -2.08
N THR A 177 -3.27 -27.23 -0.85
CA THR A 177 -2.47 -27.32 0.39
C THR A 177 -1.82 -28.69 0.58
N GLU A 178 -2.37 -29.76 0.02
CA GLU A 178 -1.77 -31.11 0.04
C GLU A 178 -0.43 -31.18 -0.71
N PHE A 179 -0.19 -30.22 -1.63
CA PHE A 179 1.06 -30.08 -2.38
C PHE A 179 1.94 -28.93 -1.85
N ASP A 180 1.61 -28.38 -0.70
CA ASP A 180 2.22 -27.16 -0.12
C ASP A 180 2.13 -25.91 -1.03
N LEU A 181 1.16 -25.87 -1.93
CA LEU A 181 0.94 -24.77 -2.87
C LEU A 181 -0.14 -23.78 -2.42
N GLY A 182 -0.74 -24.03 -1.26
CA GLY A 182 -1.78 -23.17 -0.67
C GLY A 182 -3.11 -23.21 -1.43
N THR A 183 -3.94 -22.18 -1.25
CA THR A 183 -5.23 -22.05 -1.94
C THR A 183 -5.15 -20.93 -2.96
N ASN A 184 -5.54 -21.22 -4.20
CA ASN A 184 -5.64 -20.24 -5.27
C ASN A 184 -7.08 -19.72 -5.34
N TYR A 185 -7.25 -18.42 -5.46
CA TYR A 185 -8.55 -17.74 -5.57
C TYR A 185 -8.63 -16.97 -6.88
N ALA A 186 -9.81 -16.92 -7.48
CA ALA A 186 -10.07 -16.11 -8.66
C ALA A 186 -11.47 -15.50 -8.60
N SER A 187 -11.60 -14.32 -9.20
CA SER A 187 -12.86 -13.63 -9.44
C SER A 187 -12.88 -13.09 -10.87
N ALA A 188 -14.05 -13.03 -11.48
CA ALA A 188 -14.26 -12.45 -12.79
C ALA A 188 -15.61 -11.77 -12.87
N VAL A 189 -15.72 -10.75 -13.71
CA VAL A 189 -17.00 -10.11 -14.06
C VAL A 189 -17.12 -10.01 -15.57
N PHE A 190 -18.37 -9.99 -16.05
CA PHE A 190 -18.70 -9.84 -17.46
C PHE A 190 -19.93 -8.95 -17.61
N ASP A 191 -19.75 -7.83 -18.30
CA ASP A 191 -20.81 -6.88 -18.58
C ASP A 191 -21.37 -7.07 -19.98
N TRP A 192 -22.71 -7.07 -20.10
CA TRP A 192 -23.39 -7.15 -21.39
C TRP A 192 -24.73 -6.45 -21.36
N VAL A 193 -25.28 -6.20 -22.55
CA VAL A 193 -26.63 -5.71 -22.77
C VAL A 193 -27.39 -6.81 -23.51
N PRO A 194 -28.43 -7.44 -22.92
CA PRO A 194 -29.15 -8.56 -23.56
C PRO A 194 -29.72 -8.25 -24.94
N ALA A 195 -30.24 -7.04 -25.16
CA ALA A 195 -30.73 -6.57 -26.45
C ALA A 195 -29.61 -6.23 -27.46
N GLY A 196 -28.36 -6.34 -27.08
CA GLY A 196 -27.18 -5.89 -27.85
C GLY A 196 -26.82 -4.44 -27.55
N GLY A 197 -25.61 -4.07 -27.94
CA GLY A 197 -25.05 -2.75 -27.67
C GLY A 197 -23.91 -2.76 -26.66
N LYS A 198 -23.37 -1.57 -26.39
CA LYS A 198 -22.24 -1.40 -25.46
C LYS A 198 -22.74 -1.27 -24.03
N PRO A 199 -22.26 -2.10 -23.10
CA PRO A 199 -22.60 -1.92 -21.69
C PRO A 199 -21.98 -0.64 -21.12
N THR A 200 -22.68 -0.04 -20.15
CA THR A 200 -22.21 1.13 -19.39
C THR A 200 -22.12 0.73 -17.92
N PRO A 201 -21.03 0.05 -17.52
CA PRO A 201 -20.84 -0.40 -16.17
C PRO A 201 -20.59 0.75 -15.21
N ARG A 202 -20.77 0.49 -13.90
CA ARG A 202 -20.36 1.41 -12.85
C ARG A 202 -18.83 1.33 -12.64
N GLU A 203 -18.14 2.40 -13.01
CA GLU A 203 -16.67 2.51 -12.92
C GLU A 203 -16.24 3.82 -12.25
N VAL A 204 -16.68 4.01 -11.02
CA VAL A 204 -16.32 5.19 -10.19
C VAL A 204 -14.91 5.08 -9.63
N ILE A 205 -14.49 3.85 -9.31
CA ILE A 205 -13.16 3.48 -8.82
C ILE A 205 -12.79 2.15 -9.47
N LYS A 206 -11.51 1.93 -9.70
CA LYS A 206 -10.96 0.63 -10.12
C LYS A 206 -10.25 -0.07 -8.94
N THR A 207 -10.24 -1.39 -8.95
CA THR A 207 -9.56 -2.21 -7.93
C THR A 207 -8.11 -1.80 -7.71
N VAL A 208 -7.39 -1.41 -8.78
CA VAL A 208 -5.99 -0.97 -8.69
C VAL A 208 -5.77 0.23 -7.76
N SER A 209 -6.77 1.10 -7.58
CA SER A 209 -6.69 2.19 -6.59
C SER A 209 -6.73 1.67 -5.15
N CYS A 210 -7.48 0.60 -4.88
CA CYS A 210 -7.52 -0.06 -3.58
C CYS A 210 -6.23 -0.83 -3.30
N ASP A 211 -5.70 -1.51 -4.32
CA ASP A 211 -4.54 -2.39 -4.21
C ASP A 211 -3.23 -1.64 -3.91
N LYS A 212 -3.18 -0.32 -4.09
CA LYS A 212 -2.05 0.53 -3.63
C LYS A 212 -1.75 0.34 -2.14
N CYS A 213 -2.82 0.23 -1.31
CA CYS A 213 -2.71 0.04 0.13
C CYS A 213 -2.99 -1.41 0.54
N HIS A 214 -3.94 -2.07 -0.16
CA HIS A 214 -4.41 -3.40 0.22
C HIS A 214 -3.62 -4.55 -0.40
N ASP A 215 -2.60 -4.27 -1.24
CA ASP A 215 -1.82 -5.25 -2.02
C ASP A 215 -2.74 -6.06 -2.96
N GLN A 216 -3.71 -6.75 -2.41
CA GLN A 216 -4.77 -7.43 -3.13
C GLN A 216 -6.09 -7.32 -2.36
N LEU A 217 -7.01 -6.48 -2.83
CA LEU A 217 -8.32 -6.31 -2.19
C LEU A 217 -9.09 -7.63 -2.20
N SER A 218 -9.22 -8.26 -1.04
CA SER A 218 -9.90 -9.55 -0.87
C SER A 218 -10.62 -9.63 0.47
N PHE A 219 -11.82 -10.22 0.46
CA PHE A 219 -12.63 -10.42 1.65
C PHE A 219 -13.34 -11.77 1.63
N HIS A 220 -14.13 -12.04 2.67
CA HIS A 220 -14.95 -13.25 2.80
C HIS A 220 -14.11 -14.54 2.64
N GLY A 221 -13.04 -14.65 3.40
CA GLY A 221 -12.16 -15.81 3.36
C GLY A 221 -11.26 -15.85 2.12
N GLY A 222 -10.95 -14.67 1.52
CA GLY A 222 -10.09 -14.53 0.36
C GLY A 222 -10.75 -14.84 -0.98
N SER A 223 -11.99 -15.36 -0.97
CA SER A 223 -12.63 -15.85 -2.19
C SER A 223 -13.21 -14.75 -3.08
N ARG A 224 -13.53 -13.57 -2.52
CA ARG A 224 -14.11 -12.44 -3.27
C ARG A 224 -13.05 -11.35 -3.41
N ARG A 225 -12.65 -11.09 -4.65
CA ARG A 225 -11.54 -10.22 -5.00
C ARG A 225 -11.98 -9.21 -6.05
N GLY A 226 -11.46 -8.00 -5.91
CA GLY A 226 -11.74 -6.90 -6.82
C GLY A 226 -13.06 -6.19 -6.54
N LEU A 227 -13.01 -4.85 -6.63
CA LEU A 227 -14.14 -3.97 -6.40
C LEU A 227 -15.30 -4.25 -7.36
N GLU A 228 -14.98 -4.58 -8.61
CA GLU A 228 -15.95 -4.85 -9.68
C GLU A 228 -16.89 -6.01 -9.33
N LEU A 229 -16.39 -7.01 -8.57
CA LEU A 229 -17.22 -8.08 -8.02
C LEU A 229 -17.96 -7.62 -6.76
N CYS A 230 -17.28 -6.90 -5.86
CA CYS A 230 -17.83 -6.49 -4.57
C CYS A 230 -19.14 -5.69 -4.72
N ILE A 231 -19.19 -4.76 -5.68
CA ILE A 231 -20.36 -3.89 -5.93
C ILE A 231 -21.59 -4.65 -6.44
N MET A 232 -21.48 -5.92 -6.77
CA MET A 232 -22.63 -6.76 -7.13
C MET A 232 -23.44 -7.22 -5.91
N CYS A 233 -22.84 -7.18 -4.72
CA CYS A 233 -23.51 -7.49 -3.46
C CYS A 233 -23.60 -6.27 -2.54
N HIS A 234 -22.58 -5.41 -2.53
CA HIS A 234 -22.53 -4.19 -1.75
C HIS A 234 -23.27 -3.06 -2.49
N GLN A 235 -24.58 -3.12 -2.44
CA GLN A 235 -25.56 -2.29 -3.17
C GLN A 235 -26.45 -1.53 -2.18
N PRO A 236 -27.16 -0.46 -2.61
CA PRO A 236 -28.07 0.31 -1.75
C PRO A 236 -29.15 -0.54 -1.07
N GLN A 237 -29.56 -1.66 -1.70
CA GLN A 237 -30.61 -2.54 -1.20
C GLN A 237 -30.11 -3.59 -0.20
N THR A 238 -28.80 -3.66 0.03
CA THR A 238 -28.18 -4.67 0.90
C THR A 238 -27.81 -4.06 2.25
N SER A 239 -28.27 -4.71 3.33
CA SER A 239 -27.90 -4.36 4.71
C SER A 239 -27.36 -5.58 5.45
N GLU A 240 -26.57 -5.36 6.48
CA GLU A 240 -26.17 -6.42 7.40
C GLU A 240 -27.26 -6.65 8.46
N ALA A 241 -27.38 -7.88 8.96
CA ALA A 241 -28.49 -8.26 9.81
C ALA A 241 -28.31 -7.92 11.30
N SER A 242 -27.08 -7.64 11.77
CA SER A 242 -26.82 -7.46 13.21
C SER A 242 -27.39 -6.14 13.73
N ALA A 243 -27.22 -5.06 12.96
CA ALA A 243 -27.71 -3.72 13.31
C ALA A 243 -28.53 -3.07 12.18
N GLY A 244 -28.78 -3.78 11.08
CA GLY A 244 -29.53 -3.27 9.92
C GLY A 244 -28.79 -2.21 9.12
N GLN A 245 -27.47 -2.06 9.34
CA GLN A 245 -26.68 -1.05 8.65
C GLN A 245 -26.53 -1.38 7.17
N THR A 246 -26.57 -0.34 6.34
CA THR A 246 -26.29 -0.50 4.91
C THR A 246 -24.86 -0.96 4.68
N VAL A 247 -24.69 -1.89 3.77
CA VAL A 247 -23.37 -2.29 3.23
C VAL A 247 -23.20 -1.83 1.79
N ASP A 248 -23.94 -0.81 1.35
CA ASP A 248 -23.67 -0.11 0.09
C ASP A 248 -22.20 0.33 0.06
N MET A 249 -21.47 -0.07 -1.00
CA MET A 249 -20.03 0.14 -1.09
C MET A 249 -19.64 1.61 -0.90
N LYS A 250 -20.39 2.55 -1.45
CA LYS A 250 -20.07 3.99 -1.32
C LYS A 250 -20.23 4.52 0.10
N VAL A 251 -21.13 3.90 0.92
CA VAL A 251 -21.28 4.25 2.34
C VAL A 251 -20.25 3.51 3.17
N MET A 252 -20.21 2.20 3.00
CA MET A 252 -19.36 1.31 3.80
C MET A 252 -17.87 1.65 3.67
N ALA A 253 -17.36 1.80 2.44
CA ALA A 253 -15.95 2.11 2.21
C ALA A 253 -15.56 3.46 2.83
N HIS A 254 -16.36 4.51 2.62
CA HIS A 254 -16.08 5.81 3.21
C HIS A 254 -16.08 5.76 4.75
N LYS A 255 -17.09 5.14 5.37
CA LYS A 255 -17.17 5.03 6.84
C LYS A 255 -16.00 4.23 7.43
N ILE A 256 -15.59 3.13 6.81
CA ILE A 256 -14.44 2.33 7.25
C ILE A 256 -13.15 3.18 7.21
N HIS A 257 -12.91 3.90 6.11
CA HIS A 257 -11.69 4.71 5.98
C HIS A 257 -11.69 5.99 6.80
N MET A 258 -12.87 6.53 7.12
CA MET A 258 -13.01 7.61 8.13
C MET A 258 -12.72 7.09 9.55
N GLY A 259 -13.18 5.88 9.87
CA GLY A 259 -12.91 5.16 11.10
C GLY A 259 -12.97 6.04 12.36
N SER A 260 -11.83 6.23 13.01
CA SER A 260 -11.70 7.04 14.24
C SER A 260 -12.00 8.54 14.04
N GLN A 261 -12.04 9.02 12.80
CA GLN A 261 -12.34 10.41 12.45
C GLN A 261 -13.82 10.65 12.12
N LEU A 262 -14.68 9.61 12.10
CA LEU A 262 -16.11 9.80 11.93
C LEU A 262 -16.66 10.73 13.03
N PRO A 263 -17.43 11.79 12.69
CA PRO A 263 -18.02 12.66 13.69
C PRO A 263 -18.81 11.92 14.77
N SER A 264 -19.52 10.85 14.42
CA SER A 264 -20.24 10.00 15.37
C SER A 264 -19.29 9.25 16.31
N VAL A 265 -18.13 8.79 15.83
CA VAL A 265 -17.11 8.11 16.64
C VAL A 265 -16.39 9.09 17.56
N VAL A 266 -16.02 10.26 17.03
CA VAL A 266 -15.42 11.36 17.83
C VAL A 266 -16.37 11.78 18.97
N ALA A 267 -17.68 11.72 18.76
CA ALA A 267 -18.70 11.96 19.79
C ALA A 267 -18.92 10.78 20.76
N GLY A 268 -18.09 9.73 20.69
CA GLY A 268 -18.15 8.58 21.58
C GLY A 268 -19.01 7.40 21.08
N GLY A 269 -19.51 7.48 19.84
CA GLY A 269 -20.22 6.36 19.20
C GLY A 269 -19.28 5.31 18.61
N LYS A 270 -19.87 4.34 17.90
CA LYS A 270 -19.14 3.27 17.21
C LYS A 270 -19.66 3.06 15.80
N TYR A 271 -18.77 2.67 14.90
CA TYR A 271 -19.15 2.14 13.60
C TYR A 271 -18.71 0.69 13.48
N ALA A 272 -19.70 -0.22 13.39
CA ALA A 272 -19.45 -1.65 13.27
C ALA A 272 -20.29 -2.25 12.13
N ILE A 273 -19.77 -3.27 11.48
CA ILE A 273 -20.47 -4.10 10.50
C ILE A 273 -20.37 -5.54 10.98
N GLY A 274 -21.51 -6.14 11.27
CA GLY A 274 -21.55 -7.43 11.95
C GLY A 274 -20.85 -7.35 13.31
N SER A 275 -19.89 -8.23 13.56
CA SER A 275 -19.08 -8.25 14.78
C SER A 275 -17.80 -7.41 14.70
N THR A 276 -17.48 -6.82 13.55
CA THR A 276 -16.25 -6.07 13.35
C THR A 276 -16.45 -4.59 13.65
N ASP A 277 -15.72 -4.08 14.64
CA ASP A 277 -15.66 -2.65 14.98
C ASP A 277 -14.60 -1.97 14.09
N TRP A 278 -15.03 -0.97 13.32
CA TRP A 278 -14.18 -0.18 12.43
C TRP A 278 -13.84 1.20 13.00
N SER A 279 -14.29 1.50 14.21
CA SER A 279 -14.08 2.81 14.84
C SER A 279 -12.62 3.13 15.14
N THR A 280 -11.74 2.12 15.22
CA THR A 280 -10.31 2.29 15.48
C THR A 280 -9.47 2.45 14.21
N VAL A 281 -10.06 2.32 13.03
CA VAL A 281 -9.33 2.48 11.77
C VAL A 281 -8.80 3.90 11.64
N VAL A 282 -7.51 4.01 11.34
CA VAL A 282 -6.82 5.26 11.05
C VAL A 282 -6.30 5.21 9.62
N LEU A 283 -6.86 6.04 8.76
CA LEU A 283 -6.32 6.20 7.41
C LEU A 283 -4.94 6.88 7.50
N PRO A 284 -3.89 6.34 6.86
CA PRO A 284 -2.53 6.90 6.96
C PRO A 284 -2.36 8.24 6.20
N SER A 285 -3.40 8.69 5.50
CA SER A 285 -3.47 9.99 4.80
C SER A 285 -4.71 10.77 5.24
N ASP A 286 -4.84 12.01 4.78
CA ASP A 286 -6.04 12.81 5.08
C ASP A 286 -7.22 12.31 4.24
N PRO A 287 -8.39 11.99 4.83
CA PRO A 287 -9.55 11.46 4.11
C PRO A 287 -10.17 12.44 3.10
N ARG A 288 -9.82 13.73 3.14
CA ARG A 288 -10.24 14.72 2.13
C ARG A 288 -9.58 14.51 0.76
N ARG A 289 -8.56 13.69 0.65
CA ARG A 289 -7.90 13.36 -0.61
C ARG A 289 -8.70 12.36 -1.44
N CYS A 290 -9.90 12.77 -1.87
CA CYS A 290 -10.81 11.92 -2.64
C CYS A 290 -10.15 11.33 -3.90
N ALA A 291 -9.28 12.10 -4.56
CA ALA A 291 -8.59 11.69 -5.78
C ALA A 291 -7.64 10.49 -5.60
N GLU A 292 -7.26 10.13 -4.37
CA GLU A 292 -6.41 8.95 -4.12
C GLU A 292 -7.13 7.63 -4.46
N CYS A 293 -8.44 7.60 -4.27
CA CYS A 293 -9.27 6.47 -4.65
C CYS A 293 -9.98 6.73 -6.00
N HIS A 294 -10.49 7.96 -6.20
CA HIS A 294 -11.22 8.37 -7.39
C HIS A 294 -10.27 8.88 -8.49
N GLU A 295 -9.42 7.98 -9.01
CA GLU A 295 -8.39 8.31 -9.97
C GLU A 295 -8.82 8.09 -11.42
N SER A 296 -8.84 9.15 -12.23
CA SER A 296 -9.10 9.05 -13.67
C SER A 296 -7.99 8.31 -14.44
N THR A 297 -6.76 8.36 -13.93
CA THR A 297 -5.58 7.71 -14.55
C THR A 297 -5.64 6.18 -14.53
N THR A 298 -6.48 5.60 -13.69
CA THR A 298 -6.70 4.14 -13.62
C THR A 298 -7.65 3.61 -14.70
N GLY A 299 -8.22 4.49 -15.53
CA GLY A 299 -9.24 4.15 -16.50
C GLY A 299 -10.66 4.05 -15.93
N ALA A 300 -10.89 4.56 -14.71
CA ALA A 300 -12.23 4.69 -14.13
C ALA A 300 -13.02 5.76 -14.88
N ALA A 301 -13.95 5.35 -15.74
CA ALA A 301 -14.70 6.26 -16.62
C ALA A 301 -15.53 7.31 -15.86
N GLN A 302 -15.89 7.03 -14.62
CA GLN A 302 -16.72 7.87 -13.76
C GLN A 302 -15.95 8.35 -12.51
N ALA A 303 -14.61 8.43 -12.57
CA ALA A 303 -13.79 8.84 -11.43
C ALA A 303 -14.18 10.21 -10.87
N ASN A 304 -14.67 11.12 -11.71
CA ASN A 304 -15.12 12.46 -11.33
C ASN A 304 -16.47 12.47 -10.58
N ALA A 305 -17.17 11.34 -10.47
CA ALA A 305 -18.49 11.30 -9.84
C ALA A 305 -18.49 11.77 -8.36
N TRP A 306 -17.37 11.71 -7.66
CA TRP A 306 -17.26 12.18 -6.27
C TRP A 306 -17.56 13.68 -6.11
N TYR A 307 -17.31 14.48 -7.15
CA TYR A 307 -17.61 15.91 -7.12
C TYR A 307 -18.70 16.34 -8.11
N THR A 308 -19.00 15.53 -9.15
CA THR A 308 -20.04 15.88 -10.12
C THR A 308 -21.43 15.36 -9.74
N ASN A 309 -21.50 14.33 -8.89
CA ASN A 309 -22.73 13.64 -8.52
C ASN A 309 -22.92 13.58 -7.00
N PRO A 310 -23.10 14.74 -6.32
CA PRO A 310 -23.27 14.77 -4.88
C PRO A 310 -24.56 14.01 -4.47
N SER A 311 -24.46 13.24 -3.38
CA SER A 311 -25.58 12.52 -2.82
C SER A 311 -25.50 12.43 -1.29
N ARG A 312 -26.65 12.41 -0.63
CA ARG A 312 -26.77 12.26 0.83
C ARG A 312 -26.03 11.02 1.33
N ALA A 313 -26.12 9.92 0.60
CA ALA A 313 -25.46 8.68 0.98
C ALA A 313 -23.92 8.78 0.94
N ALA A 314 -23.37 9.43 -0.09
CA ALA A 314 -21.91 9.60 -0.20
C ALA A 314 -21.40 10.63 0.82
N CYS A 315 -22.02 11.81 0.89
CA CYS A 315 -21.60 12.89 1.80
C CYS A 315 -21.81 12.49 3.27
N GLY A 316 -22.97 11.93 3.59
CA GLY A 316 -23.31 11.47 4.95
C GLY A 316 -22.52 10.24 5.42
N ALA A 317 -21.76 9.60 4.54
CA ALA A 317 -20.83 8.55 4.95
C ALA A 317 -19.61 9.10 5.71
N CYS A 318 -19.17 10.31 5.37
CA CYS A 318 -18.08 11.02 6.09
C CYS A 318 -18.64 12.04 7.07
N HIS A 319 -19.68 12.79 6.68
CA HIS A 319 -20.37 13.79 7.48
C HIS A 319 -21.56 13.17 8.22
N ASP A 320 -21.33 12.12 9.01
CA ASP A 320 -22.38 11.29 9.60
C ASP A 320 -23.09 11.91 10.84
N ASN A 321 -22.70 13.11 11.20
CA ASN A 321 -23.43 13.97 12.13
C ASN A 321 -24.49 14.86 11.45
N VAL A 322 -24.61 14.82 10.12
CA VAL A 322 -25.62 15.55 9.36
C VAL A 322 -26.92 14.72 9.30
N ASN A 323 -28.02 15.33 9.69
CA ASN A 323 -29.34 14.76 9.52
C ASN A 323 -30.06 15.45 8.35
N PHE A 324 -30.02 14.83 7.17
CA PHE A 324 -30.66 15.37 5.97
C PHE A 324 -32.18 15.48 6.08
N ALA A 325 -32.85 14.61 6.86
CA ALA A 325 -34.31 14.65 7.00
C ALA A 325 -34.80 15.88 7.78
N THR A 326 -34.03 16.31 8.80
CA THR A 326 -34.39 17.47 9.64
C THR A 326 -33.62 18.73 9.29
N GLY A 327 -32.53 18.62 8.54
CA GLY A 327 -31.59 19.69 8.26
C GLY A 327 -30.61 20.00 9.39
N LEU A 328 -30.61 19.21 10.47
CA LEU A 328 -29.66 19.38 11.57
C LEU A 328 -28.22 19.22 11.04
N ASN A 329 -27.36 20.15 11.38
CA ASN A 329 -25.99 20.29 10.85
C ASN A 329 -25.93 20.49 9.31
N HIS A 330 -27.05 20.83 8.67
CA HIS A 330 -27.17 21.17 7.26
C HIS A 330 -27.92 22.51 7.09
N VAL A 331 -27.39 23.55 7.72
CA VAL A 331 -27.97 24.92 7.77
C VAL A 331 -29.47 24.96 8.09
N ASN A 332 -29.96 23.98 8.82
CA ASN A 332 -31.37 23.75 9.14
C ASN A 332 -32.27 23.59 7.90
N LEU A 333 -31.70 23.12 6.79
CA LEU A 333 -32.39 22.91 5.52
C LEU A 333 -32.55 21.40 5.26
N PRO A 334 -33.76 20.82 5.43
CA PRO A 334 -34.04 19.43 5.10
C PRO A 334 -33.80 19.11 3.63
N GLN A 335 -33.25 17.92 3.36
CA GLN A 335 -33.05 17.38 2.01
C GLN A 335 -33.68 15.97 1.94
N VAL A 336 -34.84 15.88 1.30
CA VAL A 336 -35.60 14.62 1.20
C VAL A 336 -35.11 13.70 0.09
N ASP A 337 -34.43 14.26 -0.91
CA ASP A 337 -33.83 13.54 -2.04
C ASP A 337 -32.47 14.17 -2.43
N ASP A 338 -31.84 13.66 -3.47
CA ASP A 338 -30.52 14.12 -3.93
C ASP A 338 -30.62 15.21 -5.03
N ASN A 339 -31.82 15.55 -5.52
CA ASN A 339 -32.01 16.45 -6.66
C ASN A 339 -31.53 17.87 -6.42
N GLY A 340 -31.63 18.34 -5.16
CA GLY A 340 -31.23 19.69 -4.76
C GLY A 340 -29.74 19.86 -4.44
N CYS A 341 -28.98 18.76 -4.27
CA CYS A 341 -27.61 18.84 -3.78
C CYS A 341 -26.69 19.71 -4.66
N ALA A 342 -26.71 19.48 -5.98
CA ALA A 342 -25.87 20.20 -6.92
C ALA A 342 -26.20 21.67 -7.10
N SER A 343 -27.38 22.12 -6.62
CA SER A 343 -27.78 23.54 -6.69
C SER A 343 -26.97 24.43 -5.72
N CYS A 344 -26.51 23.83 -4.61
CA CYS A 344 -25.70 24.51 -3.60
C CYS A 344 -24.25 24.01 -3.58
N HIS A 345 -24.05 22.70 -3.79
CA HIS A 345 -22.77 22.05 -3.78
C HIS A 345 -22.24 21.88 -5.22
N ILE A 346 -21.79 22.99 -5.82
CA ILE A 346 -21.22 22.98 -7.17
C ILE A 346 -19.93 22.13 -7.20
N PRO A 347 -19.64 21.47 -8.31
CA PRO A 347 -18.48 20.58 -8.45
C PRO A 347 -17.13 21.25 -8.17
N LYS A 348 -16.90 22.43 -8.75
CA LYS A 348 -15.67 23.21 -8.65
C LYS A 348 -15.99 24.69 -8.69
N GLY A 349 -15.38 25.47 -7.83
CA GLY A 349 -15.48 26.93 -7.81
C GLY A 349 -14.33 27.60 -8.55
N GLU A 350 -14.25 28.92 -8.44
CA GLU A 350 -13.20 29.74 -9.07
C GLU A 350 -11.92 29.79 -8.25
N LEU A 351 -12.03 29.64 -6.93
CA LEU A 351 -10.91 29.77 -6.00
C LEU A 351 -10.64 28.46 -5.26
N GLU A 352 -9.41 28.28 -4.86
CA GLU A 352 -9.06 27.22 -3.91
C GLU A 352 -9.73 27.50 -2.54
N LEU A 353 -10.07 26.43 -1.83
CA LEU A 353 -10.67 26.48 -0.48
C LEU A 353 -12.04 27.18 -0.45
N ASP A 354 -12.71 27.32 -1.59
CA ASP A 354 -14.07 27.82 -1.66
C ASP A 354 -15.11 26.79 -1.17
N ALA A 355 -16.40 27.10 -1.30
CA ALA A 355 -17.48 26.24 -0.84
C ALA A 355 -17.88 25.15 -1.83
N SER A 356 -17.23 25.03 -2.98
CA SER A 356 -17.44 23.94 -3.94
C SER A 356 -17.00 22.60 -3.34
N ILE A 357 -17.44 21.48 -3.95
CA ILE A 357 -17.06 20.16 -3.47
C ILE A 357 -15.54 19.99 -3.53
N GLN A 358 -14.90 20.33 -4.64
CA GLN A 358 -13.44 20.23 -4.73
C GLN A 358 -12.75 21.22 -3.78
N GLY A 359 -13.18 22.49 -3.76
CA GLY A 359 -12.56 23.53 -2.95
C GLY A 359 -12.59 23.23 -1.46
N ALA A 360 -13.72 22.74 -0.95
CA ALA A 360 -13.89 22.41 0.47
C ALA A 360 -13.01 21.22 0.95
N HIS A 361 -12.51 20.40 0.01
CA HIS A 361 -11.67 19.24 0.32
C HIS A 361 -10.18 19.46 0.00
N ILE A 362 -9.78 20.65 -0.50
CA ILE A 362 -8.36 20.99 -0.66
C ILE A 362 -7.69 21.10 0.71
N LEU A 363 -6.56 20.46 0.87
CA LEU A 363 -5.72 20.61 2.06
C LEU A 363 -4.94 21.93 1.97
N PRO A 364 -4.97 22.78 2.99
CA PRO A 364 -4.28 24.09 2.96
C PRO A 364 -2.80 23.99 2.61
N GLN A 365 -2.09 22.95 3.07
CA GLN A 365 -0.69 22.72 2.75
C GLN A 365 -0.45 22.29 1.30
N GLU A 366 -1.48 21.85 0.59
CA GLU A 366 -1.43 21.43 -0.83
C GLU A 366 -1.90 22.53 -1.78
N SER A 367 -2.33 23.66 -1.25
CA SER A 367 -2.74 24.81 -2.06
C SER A 367 -1.68 25.18 -3.09
N ALA A 368 -2.08 25.31 -4.35
CA ALA A 368 -1.19 25.73 -5.44
C ALA A 368 -0.81 27.21 -5.30
N THR A 369 -1.67 28.02 -4.68
CA THR A 369 -1.45 29.45 -4.45
C THR A 369 -0.60 29.73 -3.21
N ALA A 370 -0.43 28.76 -2.32
CA ALA A 370 0.41 28.92 -1.14
C ALA A 370 1.89 29.06 -1.55
N PRO A 371 2.60 30.08 -1.00
CA PRO A 371 3.98 30.36 -1.40
C PRO A 371 4.96 29.23 -1.09
N GLY A 372 4.70 28.41 -0.06
CA GLY A 372 5.54 27.28 0.31
C GLY A 372 6.98 27.66 0.64
N ILE A 373 7.85 26.64 0.62
CA ILE A 373 9.29 26.79 0.80
C ILE A 373 10.00 25.69 -0.01
N VAL A 374 11.07 26.07 -0.73
CA VAL A 374 11.90 25.15 -1.54
C VAL A 374 13.37 25.36 -1.18
N ILE A 375 14.03 24.29 -0.80
CA ILE A 375 15.48 24.30 -0.50
C ILE A 375 16.16 23.24 -1.35
N ASN A 376 17.28 23.62 -1.99
CA ASN A 376 18.19 22.69 -2.65
C ASN A 376 19.59 22.84 -2.09
N LEU A 377 20.24 21.73 -1.76
CA LEU A 377 21.64 21.68 -1.35
C LEU A 377 22.50 21.71 -2.60
N VAL A 378 23.49 22.62 -2.64
CA VAL A 378 24.34 22.86 -3.81
C VAL A 378 25.70 22.19 -3.62
N LYS A 379 26.41 22.51 -2.52
CA LYS A 379 27.74 21.96 -2.20
C LYS A 379 28.07 22.05 -0.72
N VAL A 380 29.07 21.30 -0.31
CA VAL A 380 29.73 21.40 1.01
C VAL A 380 31.17 21.76 0.80
N ASP A 381 31.59 22.91 1.30
CA ASP A 381 32.99 23.32 1.40
C ASP A 381 33.51 23.02 2.82
N ASN A 382 34.84 22.91 2.98
CA ASN A 382 35.48 22.56 4.26
C ASN A 382 34.97 21.25 4.88
N GLY A 383 34.56 20.28 4.06
CA GLY A 383 34.01 18.99 4.50
C GLY A 383 35.05 17.97 4.99
N ALA A 384 36.31 18.36 5.20
CA ALA A 384 37.35 17.42 5.67
C ALA A 384 37.28 17.16 7.18
N ALA A 385 37.81 16.03 7.63
CA ALA A 385 37.94 15.68 9.03
C ALA A 385 38.61 16.83 9.84
N GLY A 386 38.04 17.13 11.01
CA GLY A 386 38.50 18.22 11.88
C GLY A 386 38.03 19.62 11.45
N LYS A 387 37.30 19.78 10.35
CA LYS A 387 36.85 21.08 9.85
C LYS A 387 35.39 21.35 10.15
N LEU A 388 35.02 22.62 10.10
CA LEU A 388 33.63 23.07 10.17
C LEU A 388 33.05 23.11 8.75
N PRO A 389 32.09 22.24 8.38
CA PRO A 389 31.57 22.22 7.03
C PRO A 389 30.74 23.46 6.73
N THR A 390 30.90 24.02 5.53
CA THR A 390 30.10 25.15 5.03
C THR A 390 29.19 24.67 3.93
N ILE A 391 27.89 24.86 4.12
CA ILE A 391 26.84 24.40 3.22
C ILE A 391 26.42 25.58 2.33
N THR A 392 26.46 25.40 1.02
CA THR A 392 25.81 26.30 0.06
C THR A 392 24.47 25.69 -0.35
N PHE A 393 23.40 26.47 -0.27
CA PHE A 393 22.05 26.02 -0.60
C PHE A 393 21.23 27.14 -1.21
N THR A 394 20.10 26.85 -1.85
CA THR A 394 19.13 27.84 -2.31
C THR A 394 17.91 27.81 -1.41
N LEU A 395 17.35 28.99 -1.10
CA LEU A 395 16.19 29.20 -0.26
C LEU A 395 15.18 30.08 -1.00
N LYS A 396 14.10 29.46 -1.53
CA LYS A 396 13.11 30.13 -2.37
C LYS A 396 11.69 29.67 -2.02
N ASP A 397 10.68 30.42 -2.43
CA ASP A 397 9.31 29.94 -2.46
C ASP A 397 9.03 29.11 -3.74
N LYS A 398 7.80 28.58 -3.88
CA LYS A 398 7.37 27.79 -5.06
C LYS A 398 7.43 28.59 -6.36
N ALA A 399 7.30 29.93 -6.30
CA ALA A 399 7.39 30.81 -7.45
C ALA A 399 8.85 31.19 -7.80
N GLY A 400 9.82 30.66 -7.05
CA GLY A 400 11.25 30.93 -7.26
C GLY A 400 11.73 32.24 -6.62
N LYS A 401 10.89 32.94 -5.84
CA LYS A 401 11.25 34.17 -5.14
C LYS A 401 12.13 33.84 -3.92
N PRO A 402 13.26 34.51 -3.72
CA PRO A 402 14.09 34.35 -2.53
C PRO A 402 13.33 34.61 -1.22
N ILE A 403 13.61 33.77 -0.22
CA ILE A 403 13.08 33.94 1.15
C ILE A 403 14.21 34.42 2.05
N ASP A 404 13.95 35.47 2.84
CA ASP A 404 14.89 35.92 3.88
C ASP A 404 14.87 34.89 5.03
N PRO A 405 16.00 34.23 5.37
CA PRO A 405 16.09 33.28 6.46
C PRO A 405 15.72 33.88 7.82
N ALA A 406 15.86 35.19 8.02
CA ALA A 406 15.44 35.85 9.24
C ALA A 406 13.92 35.70 9.53
N THR A 407 13.10 35.50 8.50
CA THR A 407 11.66 35.20 8.64
C THR A 407 11.37 33.81 9.15
N LEU A 408 12.37 32.93 9.21
CA LEU A 408 12.25 31.53 9.60
C LEU A 408 12.87 31.19 10.97
N VAL A 409 13.20 32.19 11.76
CA VAL A 409 13.84 32.02 13.09
C VAL A 409 12.85 31.72 14.21
N THR A 410 11.58 32.17 14.05
CA THR A 410 10.57 32.06 15.11
C THR A 410 9.69 30.84 14.88
N SER A 411 9.56 29.98 15.92
CA SER A 411 8.65 28.84 15.88
C SER A 411 7.22 29.26 15.48
N PRO A 412 6.51 28.48 14.64
CA PRO A 412 6.87 27.13 14.18
C PRO A 412 7.79 27.08 12.94
N ASN A 413 8.22 28.24 12.42
CA ASN A 413 9.18 28.27 11.31
C ASN A 413 10.51 27.68 11.72
N LYS A 414 11.23 27.10 10.77
CA LYS A 414 12.49 26.40 11.05
C LYS A 414 13.33 26.19 9.79
N ILE A 415 14.65 26.31 9.91
CA ILE A 415 15.64 25.68 9.04
C ILE A 415 16.65 25.00 9.95
N SER A 416 16.96 23.73 9.70
CA SER A 416 18.03 23.02 10.39
C SER A 416 18.82 22.16 9.42
N PHE A 417 20.11 22.05 9.66
CA PHE A 417 20.97 21.07 9.00
C PHE A 417 21.36 19.97 9.96
N VAL A 418 21.40 18.74 9.47
CA VAL A 418 21.81 17.57 10.23
C VAL A 418 23.02 16.94 9.55
N LEU A 419 24.12 16.83 10.29
CA LEU A 419 25.36 16.18 9.87
C LEU A 419 25.43 14.79 10.48
N VAL A 420 25.76 13.80 9.65
CA VAL A 420 25.84 12.38 10.02
C VAL A 420 26.92 11.67 9.22
N GLY A 421 27.46 10.58 9.78
CA GLY A 421 28.42 9.71 9.10
C GLY A 421 29.05 8.69 10.05
N PRO A 422 29.87 7.76 9.53
CA PRO A 422 30.08 7.49 8.09
C PRO A 422 28.85 6.85 7.43
N THR A 423 28.75 6.95 6.11
CA THR A 423 27.62 6.42 5.32
C THR A 423 27.56 4.90 5.25
N THR A 424 28.60 4.22 5.65
CA THR A 424 28.60 2.74 5.75
C THR A 424 27.56 2.25 6.74
N ASP A 425 27.45 2.89 7.90
CA ASP A 425 26.33 2.79 8.81
C ASP A 425 26.34 3.95 9.82
N TYR A 426 25.17 4.51 10.15
CA TYR A 426 25.05 5.63 11.07
C TYR A 426 24.95 5.14 12.53
N GLY A 427 25.21 6.05 13.49
CA GLY A 427 24.97 5.81 14.90
C GLY A 427 26.22 5.82 15.81
N ASN A 428 27.41 5.54 15.29
CA ASN A 428 28.64 5.39 16.10
C ASN A 428 29.51 6.66 16.18
N THR A 429 29.21 7.68 15.38
CA THR A 429 30.02 8.92 15.41
C THR A 429 29.65 9.76 16.61
N THR A 430 30.67 10.15 17.37
CA THR A 430 30.52 11.11 18.48
C THR A 430 30.97 12.50 17.99
N PHE A 431 30.10 13.47 18.11
CA PHE A 431 30.40 14.88 17.83
C PHE A 431 30.70 15.59 19.15
N ALA A 432 31.73 16.44 19.18
CA ALA A 432 32.15 17.15 20.38
C ALA A 432 31.00 18.06 20.91
N GLY A 433 30.70 17.93 22.20
CA GLY A 433 29.63 18.71 22.84
C GLY A 433 28.20 18.24 22.56
N VAL A 434 28.03 17.13 21.82
CA VAL A 434 26.71 16.60 21.45
C VAL A 434 26.43 15.30 22.22
N THR A 435 25.26 15.23 22.87
CA THR A 435 24.83 14.04 23.61
C THR A 435 24.00 13.07 22.75
N THR A 436 23.48 13.53 21.60
CA THR A 436 22.69 12.70 20.68
C THR A 436 23.60 11.74 19.92
N PRO A 437 23.36 10.43 19.96
CA PRO A 437 24.22 9.48 19.29
C PRO A 437 24.15 9.57 17.78
N GLY A 438 25.32 9.64 17.14
CA GLY A 438 25.47 9.42 15.71
C GLY A 438 25.17 10.59 14.79
N TYR A 439 24.62 11.70 15.28
CA TYR A 439 24.35 12.89 14.46
C TYR A 439 24.38 14.19 15.26
N VAL A 440 24.53 15.31 14.55
CA VAL A 440 24.35 16.65 15.11
C VAL A 440 23.35 17.44 14.29
N SER A 441 22.41 18.11 14.95
CA SER A 441 21.40 18.95 14.32
C SER A 441 21.56 20.40 14.78
N GLU A 442 21.65 21.33 13.85
CA GLU A 442 21.85 22.75 14.12
C GLU A 442 20.74 23.61 13.50
N ALA A 443 20.19 24.53 14.28
CA ALA A 443 19.27 25.54 13.77
C ALA A 443 20.05 26.59 12.97
N ALA A 444 19.72 26.77 11.71
CA ALA A 444 20.52 27.53 10.77
C ALA A 444 19.91 28.87 10.33
N ALA A 445 18.64 29.12 10.61
CA ALA A 445 17.94 30.29 10.09
C ALA A 445 18.60 31.62 10.47
N ALA A 446 18.98 31.79 11.75
CA ALA A 446 19.57 33.03 12.26
C ALA A 446 21.02 33.27 11.78
N LEU A 447 21.73 32.21 11.37
CA LEU A 447 23.16 32.26 11.03
C LEU A 447 23.40 32.15 9.52
N SER A 448 22.36 31.88 8.71
CA SER A 448 22.46 31.78 7.27
C SER A 448 22.63 33.16 6.62
N LYS A 449 23.55 33.23 5.64
CA LYS A 449 23.79 34.43 4.84
C LYS A 449 23.30 34.19 3.42
N CYS A 450 22.38 35.00 2.94
CA CYS A 450 21.76 34.85 1.61
C CYS A 450 22.00 36.07 0.72
N GLY A 451 22.27 35.78 -0.56
CA GLY A 451 22.26 36.75 -1.64
C GLY A 451 20.85 37.08 -2.14
N GLN A 452 20.75 38.10 -2.97
CA GLN A 452 19.45 38.51 -3.56
C GLN A 452 18.86 37.46 -4.53
N ASP A 453 19.69 36.56 -5.02
CA ASP A 453 19.27 35.43 -5.88
C ASP A 453 18.71 34.22 -5.09
N GLY A 454 18.72 34.30 -3.76
CA GLY A 454 18.31 33.22 -2.88
C GLY A 454 19.36 32.13 -2.66
N THR A 455 20.59 32.36 -3.10
CA THR A 455 21.74 31.50 -2.76
C THR A 455 22.23 31.86 -1.37
N CYS A 456 22.30 30.86 -0.51
CA CYS A 456 22.62 31.03 0.91
C CYS A 456 23.85 30.18 1.28
N THR A 457 24.55 30.61 2.33
CA THR A 457 25.61 29.85 2.97
C THR A 457 25.36 29.71 4.47
N TYR A 458 25.71 28.55 5.02
CA TYR A 458 25.70 28.28 6.46
C TYR A 458 26.95 27.49 6.83
N THR A 459 27.73 27.96 7.78
CA THR A 459 28.86 27.22 8.34
C THR A 459 28.41 26.59 9.67
N MET A 460 28.51 25.26 9.76
CA MET A 460 28.17 24.55 10.99
C MET A 460 29.10 24.96 12.14
N THR A 461 28.56 24.90 13.34
CA THR A 461 29.29 25.22 14.59
C THR A 461 30.00 23.98 15.16
N HIS A 462 29.59 22.78 14.75
CA HIS A 462 30.22 21.52 15.13
C HIS A 462 31.14 21.02 14.02
N ALA A 463 32.39 20.71 14.40
CA ALA A 463 33.36 20.14 13.48
C ALA A 463 33.09 18.66 13.19
N ILE A 464 33.46 18.23 12.01
CA ILE A 464 33.59 16.81 11.70
C ILE A 464 34.70 16.23 12.60
N PRO A 465 34.51 15.07 13.25
CA PRO A 465 35.54 14.50 14.12
C PRO A 465 36.88 14.36 13.40
N ALA A 466 37.97 14.71 14.10
CA ALA A 466 39.30 14.74 13.49
C ALA A 466 39.79 13.38 12.94
N GLY A 467 39.31 12.29 13.52
CA GLY A 467 39.61 10.92 13.07
C GLY A 467 38.60 10.34 12.06
N ALA A 468 37.63 11.14 11.57
CA ALA A 468 36.60 10.68 10.64
C ALA A 468 37.19 10.22 9.31
N LYS A 469 36.61 9.15 8.73
CA LYS A 469 37.03 8.58 7.44
C LYS A 469 35.77 8.29 6.59
N GLY A 470 36.02 8.22 5.27
CA GLY A 470 35.00 7.84 4.28
C GLY A 470 34.02 8.96 3.94
N SER A 471 32.78 8.64 3.76
CA SER A 471 31.75 9.58 3.34
C SER A 471 30.82 9.96 4.48
N PHE A 472 30.44 11.22 4.52
CA PHE A 472 29.47 11.80 5.43
C PHE A 472 28.32 12.40 4.62
N ALA A 473 27.23 12.73 5.31
CA ALA A 473 26.06 13.35 4.72
C ALA A 473 25.59 14.55 5.53
N ILE A 474 25.08 15.57 4.83
CA ILE A 474 24.32 16.66 5.42
C ILE A 474 22.92 16.62 4.81
N GLY A 475 21.91 16.65 5.69
CA GLY A 475 20.53 16.79 5.31
C GLY A 475 19.93 18.09 5.79
N VAL A 476 18.89 18.56 5.11
CA VAL A 476 18.15 19.78 5.49
C VAL A 476 16.71 19.46 5.80
N GLU A 477 16.22 20.06 6.87
CA GLU A 477 14.79 20.14 7.19
C GLU A 477 14.39 21.61 7.35
N ALA A 478 13.23 21.97 6.82
CA ALA A 478 12.68 23.30 7.01
C ALA A 478 11.15 23.26 6.94
N ARG A 479 10.52 24.22 7.62
CA ARG A 479 9.08 24.44 7.54
C ARG A 479 8.75 25.93 7.70
N ARG A 480 7.64 26.29 7.09
CA ARG A 480 7.08 27.64 7.15
C ARG A 480 5.63 27.59 7.59
N ALA A 481 5.26 28.41 8.55
CA ALA A 481 3.86 28.64 8.89
C ALA A 481 3.18 29.42 7.76
N LEU A 482 2.00 28.98 7.41
CA LEU A 482 1.14 29.63 6.42
C LEU A 482 -0.20 29.92 7.07
N VAL A 483 -0.72 31.12 6.81
CA VAL A 483 -2.09 31.49 7.14
C VAL A 483 -2.87 31.55 5.83
N VAL A 484 -3.86 30.67 5.71
CA VAL A 484 -4.72 30.57 4.55
C VAL A 484 -6.05 31.25 4.88
N LEU A 485 -6.63 31.98 3.93
CA LEU A 485 -7.84 32.77 4.08
C LEU A 485 -7.80 33.74 5.29
N PRO A 486 -6.75 34.57 5.40
CA PRO A 486 -6.58 35.46 6.56
C PRO A 486 -7.75 36.43 6.70
N GLY A 487 -8.19 36.67 7.95
CA GLY A 487 -9.28 37.57 8.27
C GLY A 487 -10.69 37.09 7.96
N THR A 488 -10.83 35.82 7.53
CA THR A 488 -12.14 35.20 7.29
C THR A 488 -12.51 34.21 8.40
N VAL A 489 -13.79 33.86 8.51
CA VAL A 489 -14.25 32.77 9.41
C VAL A 489 -13.67 31.40 9.08
N LYS A 490 -13.10 31.25 7.90
CA LYS A 490 -12.42 30.01 7.42
C LYS A 490 -10.90 30.13 7.51
N GLN A 491 -10.35 31.10 8.22
CA GLN A 491 -8.92 31.23 8.40
C GLN A 491 -8.33 29.93 9.00
N VAL A 492 -7.33 29.39 8.34
CA VAL A 492 -6.58 28.20 8.81
C VAL A 492 -5.10 28.53 8.90
N SER A 493 -4.49 28.22 10.03
CA SER A 493 -3.04 28.23 10.18
C SER A 493 -2.52 26.82 9.94
N THR A 494 -1.61 26.66 8.99
CA THR A 494 -0.99 25.36 8.66
C THR A 494 0.53 25.49 8.56
N GLN A 495 1.22 24.36 8.54
CA GLN A 495 2.67 24.31 8.36
C GLN A 495 2.98 23.65 7.01
N TYR A 496 3.89 24.25 6.28
CA TYR A 496 4.40 23.69 5.03
C TYR A 496 5.86 23.29 5.23
N GLY A 497 6.13 21.98 5.17
CA GLY A 497 7.48 21.41 5.25
C GLY A 497 8.11 21.28 3.86
N VAL A 498 9.41 21.56 3.79
CA VAL A 498 10.21 21.30 2.58
C VAL A 498 10.40 19.80 2.38
N ASP A 499 10.54 19.35 1.14
CA ASP A 499 11.05 18.01 0.89
C ASP A 499 12.51 17.94 1.28
N ASN A 500 12.82 17.08 2.26
CA ASN A 500 14.19 16.94 2.75
C ASN A 500 15.15 16.62 1.60
N LYS A 501 16.31 17.24 1.61
CA LYS A 501 17.40 16.99 0.67
C LYS A 501 18.63 16.54 1.44
N VAL A 502 19.41 15.66 0.82
CA VAL A 502 20.65 15.11 1.37
C VAL A 502 21.79 15.33 0.38
N ILE A 503 22.93 15.76 0.86
CA ILE A 503 24.16 15.86 0.09
C ILE A 503 25.26 15.02 0.77
N TYR A 504 25.96 14.24 -0.04
CA TYR A 504 27.07 13.39 0.40
C TYR A 504 28.41 14.01 0.03
N PHE A 505 29.39 13.84 0.89
CA PHE A 505 30.74 14.34 0.67
C PHE A 505 31.77 13.45 1.37
N SER A 506 33.03 13.50 0.90
CA SER A 506 34.16 12.77 1.50
C SER A 506 34.81 13.62 2.58
N VAL A 507 35.20 12.99 3.69
CA VAL A 507 35.90 13.67 4.79
C VAL A 507 37.44 13.43 4.77
N ASP A 508 37.92 12.50 3.95
CA ASP A 508 39.33 12.06 3.87
C ASP A 508 39.89 12.02 2.43
N GLY A 509 39.12 12.53 1.45
CA GLY A 509 39.47 12.51 0.04
C GLY A 509 39.19 11.21 -0.70
N SER A 510 38.64 10.19 -0.05
CA SER A 510 38.18 8.97 -0.70
C SER A 510 36.97 9.24 -1.62
N PRO A 511 36.67 8.36 -2.59
CA PRO A 511 35.47 8.49 -3.39
C PRO A 511 34.20 8.55 -2.53
N VAL A 512 33.27 9.43 -2.91
CA VAL A 512 32.00 9.57 -2.18
C VAL A 512 31.12 8.34 -2.37
N VAL A 513 30.77 7.68 -1.28
CA VAL A 513 29.87 6.54 -1.23
C VAL A 513 28.60 6.93 -0.50
N LYS A 514 27.44 6.85 -1.17
CA LYS A 514 26.14 7.07 -0.53
C LYS A 514 25.80 5.92 0.41
N ARG A 515 24.97 6.20 1.40
CA ARG A 515 24.37 5.13 2.20
C ARG A 515 23.50 4.24 1.30
N ARG A 516 23.48 2.95 1.59
CA ARG A 516 22.62 2.00 0.88
C ARG A 516 21.15 2.42 0.96
N ALA A 517 20.42 2.32 -0.14
CA ALA A 517 18.98 2.48 -0.19
C ALA A 517 18.32 1.09 -0.05
N VAL A 518 17.46 0.93 0.93
CA VAL A 518 16.69 -0.30 1.18
C VAL A 518 15.23 -0.08 0.87
N VAL A 519 14.72 1.11 1.16
CA VAL A 519 13.35 1.54 0.92
C VAL A 519 13.36 2.89 0.20
N ASP A 520 12.26 3.18 -0.52
CA ASP A 520 12.03 4.48 -1.17
C ASP A 520 10.79 5.14 -0.57
N THR A 521 10.87 6.44 -0.32
CA THR A 521 9.74 7.25 0.15
C THR A 521 8.53 7.14 -0.77
N ALA A 522 8.74 6.97 -2.08
CA ALA A 522 7.64 6.79 -3.04
C ALA A 522 6.79 5.55 -2.72
N LYS A 523 7.39 4.46 -2.20
CA LYS A 523 6.65 3.27 -1.75
C LYS A 523 5.82 3.54 -0.49
N CYS A 524 6.37 4.27 0.47
CA CYS A 524 5.63 4.73 1.64
C CYS A 524 4.43 5.58 1.23
N ASN A 525 4.63 6.45 0.23
CA ASN A 525 3.62 7.37 -0.26
C ASN A 525 2.50 6.70 -1.08
N GLN A 526 2.60 5.42 -1.41
CA GLN A 526 1.46 4.67 -1.95
C GLN A 526 0.29 4.62 -0.96
N CYS A 527 0.58 4.55 0.35
CA CYS A 527 -0.41 4.55 1.42
C CYS A 527 -0.50 5.90 2.14
N HIS A 528 0.65 6.54 2.43
CA HIS A 528 0.71 7.81 3.17
C HIS A 528 0.46 9.03 2.29
N VAL A 529 0.42 8.89 0.96
CA VAL A 529 0.32 9.96 -0.05
C VAL A 529 1.48 10.94 0.06
N ARG A 530 1.66 11.52 1.21
CA ARG A 530 2.82 12.31 1.61
C ARG A 530 3.21 11.89 3.04
N LEU A 531 4.16 10.97 3.16
CA LEU A 531 4.76 10.68 4.45
C LEU A 531 5.40 11.96 4.99
N SER A 532 4.86 12.52 6.05
CA SER A 532 5.37 13.75 6.64
C SER A 532 5.14 13.73 8.15
N LEU A 533 6.22 13.79 8.90
CA LEU A 533 6.23 13.65 10.35
C LEU A 533 6.96 14.81 11.02
N HIS A 534 6.95 14.84 12.36
CA HIS A 534 7.60 15.87 13.16
C HIS A 534 7.16 17.29 12.79
N GLY A 535 5.84 17.48 12.54
CA GLY A 535 5.25 18.78 12.19
C GLY A 535 5.59 19.20 10.76
N GLU A 536 5.34 18.30 9.78
CA GLU A 536 5.55 18.48 8.35
C GLU A 536 7.03 18.62 7.92
N ASN A 537 7.96 18.32 8.79
CA ASN A 537 9.37 18.70 8.68
C ASN A 537 10.24 17.59 8.09
N ARG A 538 9.80 16.32 8.21
CA ARG A 538 10.58 15.13 7.86
C ARG A 538 9.73 14.18 7.02
N ASN A 539 10.14 14.01 5.76
CA ASN A 539 9.31 13.36 4.74
C ASN A 539 10.09 12.50 3.74
N GLN A 540 11.41 12.30 3.95
CA GLN A 540 12.23 11.44 3.09
C GLN A 540 12.92 10.36 3.91
N THR A 541 12.80 9.10 3.49
CA THR A 541 13.39 7.95 4.18
C THR A 541 14.91 8.07 4.28
N GLU A 542 15.57 8.62 3.26
CA GLU A 542 16.99 8.91 3.24
C GLU A 542 17.43 9.86 4.37
N TYR A 543 16.53 10.78 4.75
CA TYR A 543 16.77 11.72 5.86
C TYR A 543 16.36 11.12 7.22
N CYS A 544 15.29 10.32 7.27
CA CYS A 544 14.80 9.72 8.52
C CYS A 544 15.88 8.89 9.22
N VAL A 545 16.65 8.13 8.46
CA VAL A 545 17.70 7.24 9.00
C VAL A 545 18.88 7.98 9.67
N PHE A 546 18.97 9.32 9.53
CA PHE A 546 19.99 10.12 10.23
C PHE A 546 19.77 10.04 11.73
N CYS A 547 18.51 10.22 12.17
CA CYS A 547 18.13 10.22 13.58
C CYS A 547 17.62 8.84 14.03
N HIS A 548 16.93 8.11 13.15
CA HIS A 548 16.49 6.74 13.41
C HIS A 548 17.61 5.74 13.11
N ASN A 549 18.73 5.91 13.81
CA ASN A 549 19.95 5.11 13.68
C ASN A 549 20.05 4.04 14.79
N PRO A 550 20.97 3.08 14.72
CA PRO A 550 21.11 1.98 15.67
C PRO A 550 21.29 2.39 17.14
N SER A 551 21.84 3.56 17.42
CA SER A 551 22.18 4.00 18.77
C SER A 551 21.09 4.81 19.47
N ASN A 552 19.99 5.15 18.76
CA ASN A 552 18.91 5.98 19.30
C ASN A 552 17.74 5.16 19.84
N THR A 553 17.21 5.63 20.95
CA THR A 553 16.02 5.05 21.62
C THR A 553 15.00 6.13 21.97
N SER A 554 13.76 5.74 22.19
CA SER A 554 12.74 6.56 22.84
C SER A 554 12.84 6.36 24.35
N GLY A 555 13.81 7.04 24.96
CA GLY A 555 14.13 6.85 26.37
C GLY A 555 14.48 5.38 26.67
N THR A 556 13.86 4.82 27.71
CA THR A 556 14.02 3.41 28.10
C THR A 556 12.92 2.49 27.54
N VAL A 557 12.04 3.02 26.69
CA VAL A 557 10.82 2.31 26.25
C VAL A 557 11.08 1.45 25.03
N SER A 558 11.62 2.03 23.94
CA SER A 558 11.77 1.31 22.68
C SER A 558 12.98 1.80 21.87
N GLY A 559 13.57 0.88 21.11
CA GLY A 559 14.48 1.24 20.01
C GLY A 559 13.73 1.99 18.92
N ILE A 560 14.34 3.05 18.43
CA ILE A 560 13.82 3.82 17.28
C ILE A 560 14.72 3.73 16.06
N ASN A 561 15.57 2.71 15.99
CA ASN A 561 16.23 2.36 14.73
C ASN A 561 15.18 2.20 13.64
N PHE A 562 15.46 2.70 12.44
CA PHE A 562 14.45 2.79 11.37
C PHE A 562 13.81 1.44 11.03
N ALA A 563 14.60 0.35 10.96
CA ALA A 563 14.07 -0.98 10.68
C ALA A 563 13.16 -1.47 11.82
N VAL A 564 13.62 -1.41 13.08
CA VAL A 564 12.82 -1.82 14.24
C VAL A 564 11.54 -1.01 14.32
N MET A 565 11.64 0.30 14.23
CA MET A 565 10.51 1.22 14.37
C MET A 565 9.44 1.00 13.31
N VAL A 566 9.84 0.99 12.04
CA VAL A 566 8.88 0.88 10.94
C VAL A 566 8.19 -0.49 10.93
N HIS A 567 8.95 -1.57 11.13
CA HIS A 567 8.37 -2.91 11.21
C HIS A 567 7.42 -3.04 12.40
N SER A 568 7.83 -2.61 13.60
CA SER A 568 6.99 -2.72 14.80
C SER A 568 5.72 -1.86 14.71
N ILE A 569 5.77 -0.66 14.13
CA ILE A 569 4.59 0.18 13.94
C ILE A 569 3.58 -0.50 13.01
N HIS A 570 4.04 -0.98 11.83
CA HIS A 570 3.14 -1.59 10.85
C HIS A 570 2.66 -2.99 11.26
N PHE A 571 3.33 -3.64 12.20
CA PHE A 571 2.93 -4.91 12.79
C PHE A 571 2.18 -4.75 14.12
N GLY A 572 1.77 -3.55 14.49
CA GLY A 572 1.27 -3.18 15.83
C GLY A 572 0.11 -4.04 16.34
N ASP A 573 -0.99 -4.19 15.57
CA ASP A 573 -2.14 -5.04 15.92
C ASP A 573 -1.75 -6.52 16.09
N ASN A 574 -0.82 -7.01 15.26
CA ASN A 574 -0.30 -8.36 15.36
C ASN A 574 0.59 -8.53 16.61
N LEU A 575 1.41 -7.52 16.98
CA LEU A 575 2.17 -7.51 18.22
C LEU A 575 1.25 -7.56 19.43
N ALA A 576 0.20 -6.73 19.45
CA ALA A 576 -0.79 -6.70 20.52
C ALA A 576 -1.49 -8.06 20.67
N THR A 577 -1.86 -8.70 19.56
CA THR A 577 -2.42 -10.05 19.53
C THR A 577 -1.45 -11.10 20.08
N ALA A 578 -0.15 -10.93 19.84
CA ALA A 578 0.91 -11.78 20.38
C ALA A 578 1.27 -11.46 21.85
N GLY A 579 0.59 -10.51 22.49
CA GLY A 579 0.80 -10.12 23.89
C GLY A 579 1.97 -9.17 24.12
N THR A 580 2.46 -8.50 23.07
CA THR A 580 3.49 -7.47 23.15
C THR A 580 2.99 -6.16 22.54
N THR A 581 3.62 -5.03 22.88
CA THR A 581 3.23 -3.72 22.35
C THR A 581 4.47 -2.94 21.93
N TYR A 582 4.32 -2.06 20.93
CA TYR A 582 5.36 -1.14 20.56
C TYR A 582 4.92 0.30 20.84
N LYS A 583 5.76 1.05 21.55
CA LYS A 583 5.48 2.43 21.97
C LYS A 583 6.66 3.34 21.71
N ILE A 584 6.38 4.58 21.31
CA ILE A 584 7.36 5.66 21.21
C ILE A 584 6.90 6.78 22.13
N GLY A 585 7.61 6.99 23.23
CA GLY A 585 7.14 7.88 24.29
C GLY A 585 5.78 7.44 24.80
N THR A 586 4.77 8.30 24.68
CA THR A 586 3.38 8.01 25.08
C THR A 586 2.52 7.44 23.92
N ALA A 587 3.03 7.47 22.70
CA ALA A 587 2.30 6.95 21.55
C ALA A 587 2.34 5.41 21.55
N ASP A 588 1.18 4.79 21.52
CA ASP A 588 0.96 3.35 21.43
C ASP A 588 0.51 2.99 20.02
N PHE A 589 1.15 1.99 19.42
CA PHE A 589 0.87 1.55 18.07
C PHE A 589 0.11 0.22 18.01
N SER A 590 -0.42 -0.25 19.13
CA SER A 590 -1.15 -1.53 19.25
C SER A 590 -2.40 -1.62 18.38
N ASP A 591 -3.00 -0.48 18.02
CA ASP A 591 -4.19 -0.41 17.16
C ASP A 591 -3.85 -0.25 15.67
N VAL A 592 -2.57 -0.18 15.32
CA VAL A 592 -2.17 -0.05 13.91
C VAL A 592 -2.35 -1.39 13.20
N ARG A 593 -3.34 -1.43 12.32
CA ARG A 593 -3.63 -2.56 11.45
C ARG A 593 -3.13 -2.27 10.05
N TYR A 594 -2.14 -3.03 9.61
CA TYR A 594 -1.61 -2.90 8.25
C TYR A 594 -2.71 -3.22 7.22
N PRO A 595 -2.87 -2.42 6.16
CA PRO A 595 -4.04 -2.54 5.27
C PRO A 595 -4.00 -3.71 4.29
N ALA A 596 -2.83 -4.31 4.01
CA ALA A 596 -2.73 -5.42 3.06
C ALA A 596 -3.47 -6.66 3.55
N PHE A 597 -4.01 -7.42 2.61
CA PHE A 597 -4.77 -8.63 2.88
C PHE A 597 -3.96 -9.88 2.63
N SER A 598 -4.04 -10.82 3.56
CA SER A 598 -3.57 -12.18 3.35
C SER A 598 -4.39 -12.90 2.28
N ASN A 599 -3.89 -14.03 1.79
CA ASN A 599 -4.64 -14.89 0.87
C ASN A 599 -6.01 -15.31 1.41
N THR A 600 -6.21 -15.35 2.73
CA THR A 600 -7.50 -15.65 3.36
C THR A 600 -8.40 -14.44 3.55
N GLY A 601 -8.03 -13.27 3.03
CA GLY A 601 -8.82 -12.04 3.09
C GLY A 601 -8.88 -11.41 4.48
N ARG A 602 -7.83 -11.55 5.28
CA ARG A 602 -7.65 -10.87 6.56
C ARG A 602 -6.69 -9.71 6.40
N PRO A 603 -7.03 -8.50 6.86
CA PRO A 603 -6.09 -7.39 6.90
C PRO A 603 -4.99 -7.64 7.93
N GLY A 604 -3.88 -6.94 7.81
CA GLY A 604 -2.72 -7.06 8.72
C GLY A 604 -1.59 -7.89 8.15
N ASP A 605 -1.63 -8.27 6.88
CA ASP A 605 -0.57 -9.02 6.23
C ASP A 605 0.63 -8.12 5.89
N THR A 606 1.75 -8.33 6.56
CA THR A 606 3.01 -7.64 6.33
C THR A 606 4.04 -8.49 5.58
N THR A 607 3.64 -9.63 5.03
CA THR A 607 4.57 -10.58 4.40
C THR A 607 5.02 -10.17 3.00
N ASN A 608 4.32 -9.20 2.36
CA ASN A 608 4.77 -8.60 1.12
C ASN A 608 5.81 -7.50 1.36
N CYS A 609 7.07 -7.89 1.56
CA CYS A 609 8.18 -6.96 1.79
C CYS A 609 8.31 -5.91 0.68
N GLN A 610 7.98 -6.26 -0.56
CA GLN A 610 8.12 -5.37 -1.72
C GLN A 610 7.11 -4.20 -1.74
N MET A 611 6.13 -4.17 -0.85
CA MET A 611 5.31 -2.97 -0.66
C MET A 611 6.13 -1.78 -0.13
N CYS A 612 7.21 -2.06 0.61
CA CYS A 612 8.10 -1.05 1.20
C CYS A 612 9.52 -1.13 0.66
N HIS A 613 10.07 -2.34 0.51
CA HIS A 613 11.45 -2.56 0.09
C HIS A 613 11.63 -2.38 -1.42
N LEU A 614 12.80 -1.90 -1.80
CA LEU A 614 13.28 -1.95 -3.18
C LEU A 614 13.54 -3.43 -3.54
N PRO A 615 13.25 -3.86 -4.77
CA PRO A 615 13.42 -5.26 -5.16
C PRO A 615 14.84 -5.77 -4.88
N GLY A 616 14.94 -6.90 -4.20
CA GLY A 616 16.20 -7.55 -3.85
C GLY A 616 16.92 -6.94 -2.64
N THR A 617 16.30 -6.01 -1.90
CA THR A 617 16.89 -5.44 -0.68
C THR A 617 16.26 -5.99 0.60
N GLU A 618 15.20 -6.75 0.49
CA GLU A 618 14.42 -7.30 1.61
C GLU A 618 15.12 -8.42 2.39
N ALA A 619 16.14 -9.04 1.79
CA ALA A 619 16.86 -10.17 2.37
C ALA A 619 18.38 -10.08 2.16
N VAL A 620 18.93 -8.87 2.16
CA VAL A 620 20.38 -8.65 2.02
C VAL A 620 21.04 -8.67 3.38
N PHE A 621 21.91 -9.64 3.61
CA PHE A 621 22.69 -9.80 4.85
C PHE A 621 24.11 -9.29 4.70
N PRO A 622 24.72 -8.75 5.77
CA PRO A 622 24.09 -8.37 7.03
C PRO A 622 23.15 -7.16 6.88
N ILE A 623 22.06 -7.13 7.63
CA ILE A 623 21.07 -6.04 7.57
C ILE A 623 21.65 -4.70 8.06
N GLY A 624 22.65 -4.73 8.93
CA GLY A 624 23.38 -3.58 9.43
C GLY A 624 24.74 -4.01 10.00
N MET A 625 25.58 -3.04 10.30
CA MET A 625 26.92 -3.29 10.86
C MET A 625 27.00 -3.00 12.35
N ASN A 626 26.10 -2.18 12.86
CA ASN A 626 26.10 -1.75 14.25
C ASN A 626 25.03 -2.45 15.07
N PRO A 627 25.34 -2.88 16.32
CA PRO A 627 24.32 -3.33 17.24
C PRO A 627 23.27 -2.24 17.49
N VAL A 628 22.02 -2.66 17.59
CA VAL A 628 20.86 -1.78 17.72
C VAL A 628 20.42 -1.72 19.16
N LYS A 629 20.36 -0.52 19.74
CA LYS A 629 19.72 -0.30 21.04
C LYS A 629 18.22 -0.47 20.90
N ALA A 630 17.66 -1.47 21.54
CA ALA A 630 16.26 -1.84 21.45
C ALA A 630 15.71 -2.36 22.79
N PRO A 631 15.48 -1.48 23.78
CA PRO A 631 15.03 -1.87 25.12
C PRO A 631 13.72 -2.67 25.14
N ASN A 632 12.91 -2.59 24.09
CA ASN A 632 11.69 -3.37 23.92
C ASN A 632 11.92 -4.82 23.46
N LEU A 633 13.15 -5.16 23.05
CA LEU A 633 13.49 -6.52 22.64
C LEU A 633 14.10 -7.30 23.81
N LEU A 634 14.05 -8.63 23.71
CA LEU A 634 14.64 -9.52 24.74
C LEU A 634 16.19 -9.49 24.75
N MET A 635 16.78 -8.91 23.75
CA MET A 635 18.23 -8.70 23.60
C MET A 635 18.49 -7.21 23.36
N ASP A 636 19.25 -6.54 24.25
CA ASP A 636 19.57 -5.10 24.14
C ASP A 636 21.01 -4.84 24.61
N PRO A 637 21.93 -4.33 23.75
CA PRO A 637 21.71 -4.10 22.33
C PRO A 637 21.58 -5.41 21.53
N ALA A 638 20.69 -5.44 20.56
CA ALA A 638 20.52 -6.56 19.64
C ALA A 638 21.46 -6.42 18.42
N PRO A 639 22.04 -7.51 17.90
CA PRO A 639 22.65 -7.48 16.58
C PRO A 639 21.68 -7.01 15.51
N ALA A 640 22.20 -6.40 14.44
CA ALA A 640 21.36 -5.66 13.49
C ALA A 640 20.30 -6.53 12.79
N THR A 641 20.64 -7.76 12.40
CA THR A 641 19.70 -8.70 11.77
C THR A 641 18.66 -9.18 12.77
N THR A 642 19.10 -9.59 13.96
CA THR A 642 18.22 -9.96 15.07
C THR A 642 17.23 -8.85 15.40
N ALA A 643 17.68 -7.59 15.49
CA ALA A 643 16.81 -6.45 15.80
C ALA A 643 15.71 -6.26 14.73
N ALA A 644 16.06 -6.37 13.46
CA ALA A 644 15.10 -6.22 12.37
C ALA A 644 14.05 -7.34 12.35
N CYS A 645 14.49 -8.60 12.53
CA CYS A 645 13.59 -9.76 12.54
C CYS A 645 12.72 -9.79 13.81
N ALA A 646 13.30 -9.48 14.97
CA ALA A 646 12.60 -9.45 16.26
C ALA A 646 11.52 -8.35 16.36
N ALA A 647 11.53 -7.38 15.45
CA ALA A 647 10.45 -6.38 15.36
C ALA A 647 9.07 -7.00 15.05
N CYS A 648 9.06 -8.19 14.43
CA CYS A 648 7.84 -8.98 14.14
C CYS A 648 7.86 -10.35 14.86
N HIS A 649 9.01 -11.02 14.92
CA HIS A 649 9.18 -12.36 15.51
C HIS A 649 9.50 -12.29 17.01
N THR A 650 8.50 -11.93 17.85
CA THR A 650 8.69 -11.58 19.26
C THR A 650 8.60 -12.74 20.23
N THR A 651 8.33 -13.97 19.79
CA THR A 651 8.18 -15.11 20.71
C THR A 651 9.52 -15.49 21.34
N ARG A 652 9.47 -16.05 22.56
CA ARG A 652 10.69 -16.54 23.25
C ARG A 652 11.45 -17.59 22.45
N SER A 653 10.73 -18.44 21.71
CA SER A 653 11.33 -19.45 20.83
C SER A 653 12.12 -18.80 19.71
N ASN A 654 11.54 -17.78 19.04
CA ASN A 654 12.24 -17.04 18.00
C ASN A 654 13.49 -16.34 18.54
N MET A 655 13.37 -15.69 19.69
CA MET A 655 14.50 -15.01 20.31
C MET A 655 15.60 -15.99 20.77
N ALA A 656 15.25 -17.17 21.25
CA ALA A 656 16.21 -18.21 21.60
C ALA A 656 16.93 -18.75 20.35
N HIS A 657 16.22 -18.92 19.23
CA HIS A 657 16.82 -19.28 17.95
C HIS A 657 17.83 -18.20 17.51
N MET A 658 17.45 -16.94 17.49
CA MET A 658 18.33 -15.82 17.12
C MET A 658 19.57 -15.75 18.01
N ALA A 659 19.38 -15.90 19.33
CA ALA A 659 20.50 -15.91 20.27
C ALA A 659 21.46 -17.08 20.05
N ALA A 660 20.93 -18.28 19.74
CA ALA A 660 21.75 -19.46 19.45
C ALA A 660 22.54 -19.35 18.14
N GLN A 661 22.10 -18.51 17.20
CA GLN A 661 22.76 -18.27 15.91
C GLN A 661 23.63 -17.00 15.93
N THR A 662 23.91 -16.46 17.11
CA THR A 662 24.75 -15.27 17.28
C THR A 662 25.96 -15.59 18.17
N ASP A 663 27.14 -15.57 17.57
CA ASP A 663 28.39 -15.74 18.32
C ASP A 663 28.90 -14.38 18.80
N PRO A 664 29.29 -14.23 20.10
CA PRO A 664 29.79 -12.96 20.64
C PRO A 664 31.04 -12.42 19.93
N LYS A 665 31.81 -13.28 19.28
CA LYS A 665 33.06 -12.94 18.60
C LYS A 665 32.90 -12.82 17.08
N PHE A 666 32.12 -13.72 16.49
CA PHE A 666 31.99 -13.83 15.02
C PHE A 666 30.69 -13.19 14.49
N GLY A 667 29.76 -12.82 15.37
CA GLY A 667 28.51 -12.17 14.98
C GLY A 667 27.40 -13.16 14.62
N GLU A 668 26.44 -12.66 13.82
CA GLU A 668 25.25 -13.40 13.39
C GLU A 668 25.57 -14.31 12.19
N SER A 669 25.02 -15.53 12.18
CA SER A 669 25.13 -16.52 11.10
C SER A 669 23.78 -16.75 10.39
N CYS A 670 22.89 -15.78 10.42
CA CYS A 670 21.52 -15.86 9.88
C CYS A 670 21.49 -16.15 8.37
N ASP A 671 22.44 -15.59 7.62
CA ASP A 671 22.60 -15.73 6.16
C ASP A 671 22.81 -17.15 5.71
N VAL A 672 23.44 -18.01 6.53
CA VAL A 672 23.66 -19.43 6.21
C VAL A 672 22.35 -20.15 5.85
N CYS A 673 21.26 -19.83 6.54
CA CYS A 673 19.95 -20.47 6.32
C CYS A 673 18.93 -19.55 5.64
N HIS A 674 19.01 -18.23 5.88
CA HIS A 674 17.97 -17.27 5.51
C HIS A 674 18.32 -16.39 4.29
N ASP A 675 19.51 -16.55 3.71
CA ASP A 675 19.88 -15.87 2.46
C ASP A 675 18.94 -16.26 1.31
N VAL A 676 18.96 -15.53 0.22
CA VAL A 676 18.10 -15.71 -0.97
C VAL A 676 18.13 -17.14 -1.51
N ASN A 677 19.27 -17.83 -1.42
CA ASN A 677 19.46 -19.23 -1.81
C ASN A 677 19.40 -20.20 -0.61
N GLY A 678 19.18 -19.72 0.59
CA GLY A 678 19.13 -20.53 1.81
C GLY A 678 17.91 -21.44 1.87
N GLN A 679 18.04 -22.52 2.63
CA GLN A 679 16.96 -23.51 2.82
C GLN A 679 15.67 -22.83 3.33
N PHE A 680 15.81 -21.87 4.22
CA PHE A 680 14.74 -21.07 4.83
C PHE A 680 14.84 -19.61 4.37
N SER A 681 15.01 -19.40 3.07
CA SER A 681 15.09 -18.05 2.49
C SER A 681 13.94 -17.19 2.98
N VAL A 682 14.24 -15.96 3.43
CA VAL A 682 13.23 -15.01 3.95
C VAL A 682 12.06 -14.86 2.98
N ILE A 683 12.33 -14.68 1.69
CA ILE A 683 11.29 -14.47 0.67
C ILE A 683 10.42 -15.73 0.53
N LYS A 684 11.04 -16.92 0.53
CA LYS A 684 10.35 -18.20 0.44
C LYS A 684 9.42 -18.44 1.63
N GLU A 685 9.91 -18.19 2.85
CA GLU A 685 9.13 -18.42 4.07
C GLU A 685 7.95 -17.47 4.22
N HIS A 686 7.99 -16.31 3.55
CA HIS A 686 6.90 -15.34 3.51
C HIS A 686 6.02 -15.47 2.25
N ALA A 687 6.35 -16.37 1.31
CA ALA A 687 5.57 -16.56 0.10
C ALA A 687 4.20 -17.21 0.38
N GLY A 688 3.16 -16.72 -0.32
CA GLY A 688 1.81 -17.30 -0.31
C GLY A 688 1.06 -17.22 1.03
N LYS A 689 1.42 -16.29 1.91
CA LYS A 689 0.74 -16.08 3.20
C LYS A 689 -0.39 -15.07 3.13
#